data_b00cd237455630eb0d80760c8fe13546
#
_entry.id   b00cd237455630eb0d80760c8fe13546
#
_cell.length_a   1.000
_cell.length_b   1.000
_cell.length_c   1.000
_cell.angle_alpha   90.00
_cell.angle_beta   90.00
_cell.angle_gamma   90.00
#
_symmetry.space_group_name_H-M   'P 1'
#
loop_
_entity.id
_entity.type
_entity.pdbx_description
1 polymer ?
#
loop_
_entity_poly.entity_id
_entity_poly.type
_entity_poly.pdbx_seq_one_letter_code
_entity_poly.pdbx_strand_id
1 'polypeptide(L)'
;MSKFTLPKDGGLIEAGLPIGIKHSYERIPAHIYEDEDAASERLAVKIAEGINKCEGVYRLGLSTGSSPVPLYKSLVRLHKEGKISFSNVEIFCIDEYYPAPADNQSRNRRLYSDLLAHVDIKPENVHIPKLSEILDTESVTAFCADFDAKATGLDLLVMGVGMQGQIGFNEAGASDKSRTRTILLPYSSRKRESKNFANIAETPDKAIGMGISTMLSAKKIYLIGWGEDKAQIVKQFTEDPIDPLSPVSFLQRHENISSYIDENAASLLIRNVAPWLVGPCEWTPKFIRKAVVWLCEQVQKPILKLTQGDYLKHGLGELLEQHGPYTQINIKVFNDLQHTISGWPGGKPNADDSTRPVPSSPFPKKVVIFSPHPDDDVISMGGTFIRLVEQGHDVHVAYETSGNVAVHDDVVLQHMDAARELGFGDRFDEVKEIIASKKPGQPEPRALLNLKGAIRRAEAKSAVRSFGLNDQTNCHFLNLPFYETGGIKKGERTQADIDIIIELLQQVQPHQIYLAGDLADPHGTHRVCTEAVLEAINQLKGEAWLEDCHVWLYRGAWMEWELGKVDMAVPLSPDEVIKKRHAIYRHLSQKDIVPFPGEDPREFWQRAEERTQNTARLYDELGMAEYQAIEVFVKLF
;
A
#
# COMPACT_ATOMS: atom_id res chain seq x y z
N MET A 1 21.55 4.74 -2.77
CA MET A 1 20.46 5.73 -2.81
C MET A 1 19.70 5.58 -1.51
N SER A 2 19.60 6.61 -0.68
CA SER A 2 18.83 6.52 0.56
C SER A 2 17.36 6.41 0.18
N LYS A 3 16.69 5.31 0.58
CA LYS A 3 15.24 5.19 0.47
C LYS A 3 14.60 6.26 1.35
N PHE A 4 13.56 6.90 0.83
CA PHE A 4 12.83 7.89 1.59
C PHE A 4 12.05 7.20 2.72
N THR A 5 12.31 7.60 3.94
CA THR A 5 11.52 7.22 5.12
C THR A 5 11.06 8.47 5.83
N LEU A 6 9.80 8.47 6.30
CA LEU A 6 9.34 9.53 7.20
C LEU A 6 10.23 9.54 8.45
N PRO A 7 10.55 10.73 9.02
CA PRO A 7 11.27 10.81 10.28
C PRO A 7 10.56 10.00 11.36
N LYS A 8 11.31 9.18 12.12
CA LYS A 8 10.78 8.50 13.31
C LYS A 8 10.60 9.55 14.42
N ASP A 9 9.37 9.91 14.71
CA ASP A 9 9.03 10.92 15.73
C ASP A 9 8.89 10.32 17.13
N GLY A 10 9.87 9.55 17.59
CA GLY A 10 9.83 8.82 18.83
C GLY A 10 9.32 7.38 18.67
N GLY A 11 9.19 6.63 19.74
CA GLY A 11 8.72 5.25 19.73
C GLY A 11 9.47 4.36 20.69
N LEU A 12 9.34 3.05 20.49
CA LEU A 12 9.99 2.02 21.28
C LEU A 12 11.52 2.15 21.19
N ILE A 13 12.20 2.16 22.35
CA ILE A 13 13.66 2.10 22.42
C ILE A 13 14.07 0.64 22.24
N GLU A 14 14.43 0.28 21.01
CA GLU A 14 14.89 -1.08 20.68
C GLU A 14 16.33 -1.34 21.14
N ALA A 15 17.08 -0.30 21.46
CA ALA A 15 18.45 -0.42 21.97
C ALA A 15 18.46 -1.07 23.37
N GLY A 16 18.71 -2.37 23.42
CA GLY A 16 18.72 -3.17 24.65
C GLY A 16 17.70 -4.31 24.68
N LEU A 17 16.75 -4.36 23.74
CA LEU A 17 15.95 -5.56 23.55
C LEU A 17 16.80 -6.58 22.77
N PRO A 18 16.99 -7.82 23.29
CA PRO A 18 17.72 -8.83 22.55
C PRO A 18 17.05 -9.11 21.22
N ILE A 19 17.82 -9.07 20.13
CA ILE A 19 17.34 -9.38 18.78
C ILE A 19 16.70 -10.77 18.78
N GLY A 20 15.42 -10.85 18.40
CA GLY A 20 14.68 -12.10 18.30
C GLY A 20 13.86 -12.48 19.54
N ILE A 21 13.74 -11.63 20.55
CA ILE A 21 12.78 -11.85 21.63
C ILE A 21 11.36 -11.55 21.13
N LYS A 22 10.47 -12.52 21.39
CA LYS A 22 9.02 -12.38 21.18
C LYS A 22 8.48 -11.30 22.12
N HIS A 23 7.88 -10.26 21.54
CA HIS A 23 7.17 -9.24 22.32
C HIS A 23 5.96 -9.88 23.03
N SER A 24 5.61 -9.38 24.22
CA SER A 24 4.58 -9.99 25.09
C SER A 24 3.21 -10.20 24.42
N TYR A 25 2.87 -9.39 23.43
CA TYR A 25 1.61 -9.50 22.68
C TYR A 25 1.69 -10.42 21.46
N GLU A 26 2.88 -10.70 20.95
CA GLU A 26 3.05 -11.50 19.74
C GLU A 26 2.98 -13.00 20.03
N ARG A 27 2.00 -13.67 19.42
CA ARG A 27 1.88 -15.14 19.42
C ARG A 27 2.77 -15.77 18.34
N ILE A 28 2.92 -15.08 17.21
CA ILE A 28 3.92 -15.40 16.19
C ILE A 28 4.94 -14.25 16.19
N PRO A 29 6.22 -14.49 16.48
CA PRO A 29 7.25 -13.45 16.45
C PRO A 29 7.34 -12.78 15.08
N ALA A 30 7.29 -11.45 15.04
CA ALA A 30 7.36 -10.67 13.81
C ALA A 30 8.73 -10.00 13.67
N HIS A 31 9.39 -10.24 12.51
CA HIS A 31 10.59 -9.55 12.09
C HIS A 31 10.18 -8.46 11.10
N ILE A 32 10.33 -7.19 11.49
CA ILE A 32 9.90 -6.03 10.72
C ILE A 32 11.09 -5.42 10.01
N TYR A 33 10.92 -5.09 8.74
CA TYR A 33 11.93 -4.49 7.88
C TYR A 33 11.35 -3.25 7.19
N GLU A 34 12.23 -2.39 6.69
CA GLU A 34 11.85 -1.15 6.01
C GLU A 34 10.89 -1.40 4.83
N ASP A 35 11.16 -2.44 4.04
CA ASP A 35 10.35 -2.83 2.89
C ASP A 35 10.44 -4.34 2.58
N GLU A 36 9.68 -4.76 1.56
CA GLU A 36 9.61 -6.14 1.09
C GLU A 36 10.97 -6.68 0.59
N ASP A 37 11.81 -5.83 0.00
CA ASP A 37 13.11 -6.22 -0.54
C ASP A 37 14.08 -6.51 0.60
N ALA A 38 14.17 -5.62 1.60
CA ALA A 38 15.02 -5.81 2.78
C ALA A 38 14.62 -7.06 3.58
N ALA A 39 13.32 -7.28 3.77
CA ALA A 39 12.79 -8.48 4.42
C ALA A 39 13.12 -9.75 3.63
N SER A 40 12.91 -9.72 2.31
CA SER A 40 13.17 -10.85 1.41
C SER A 40 14.65 -11.18 1.30
N GLU A 41 15.53 -10.18 1.28
CA GLU A 41 16.96 -10.37 1.29
C GLU A 41 17.43 -11.09 2.57
N ARG A 42 16.94 -10.62 3.73
CA ARG A 42 17.24 -11.25 5.01
C ARG A 42 16.74 -12.69 5.10
N LEU A 43 15.52 -12.92 4.58
CA LEU A 43 14.91 -14.25 4.53
C LEU A 43 15.68 -15.19 3.59
N ALA A 44 16.11 -14.70 2.41
CA ALA A 44 16.93 -15.47 1.47
C ALA A 44 18.25 -15.93 2.11
N VAL A 45 18.92 -15.06 2.89
CA VAL A 45 20.13 -15.43 3.65
C VAL A 45 19.84 -16.54 4.65
N LYS A 46 18.69 -16.48 5.36
CA LYS A 46 18.29 -17.53 6.30
C LYS A 46 18.03 -18.87 5.62
N ILE A 47 17.41 -18.84 4.44
CA ILE A 47 17.20 -20.05 3.63
C ILE A 47 18.55 -20.62 3.17
N ALA A 48 19.45 -19.77 2.67
CA ALA A 48 20.79 -20.18 2.24
C ALA A 48 21.59 -20.82 3.39
N GLU A 49 21.54 -20.24 4.59
CA GLU A 49 22.16 -20.83 5.78
C GLU A 49 21.59 -22.23 6.09
N GLY A 50 20.27 -22.42 5.93
CA GLY A 50 19.62 -23.71 6.13
C GLY A 50 20.06 -24.75 5.12
N ILE A 51 20.06 -24.40 3.83
CA ILE A 51 20.49 -25.30 2.75
C ILE A 51 21.97 -25.69 2.93
N ASN A 52 22.85 -24.70 3.17
CA ASN A 52 24.28 -24.94 3.28
C ASN A 52 24.69 -25.77 4.53
N LYS A 53 23.85 -25.77 5.59
CA LYS A 53 24.06 -26.58 6.80
C LYS A 53 23.49 -27.99 6.71
N CYS A 54 22.66 -28.25 5.69
CA CYS A 54 22.03 -29.56 5.53
C CYS A 54 23.00 -30.56 4.92
N GLU A 55 23.25 -31.68 5.60
CA GLU A 55 24.12 -32.75 5.10
C GLU A 55 23.45 -33.67 4.06
N GLY A 56 22.15 -33.50 3.83
CA GLY A 56 21.34 -34.29 2.91
C GLY A 56 20.51 -33.44 1.97
N VAL A 57 19.35 -33.96 1.62
CA VAL A 57 18.35 -33.22 0.81
C VAL A 57 17.60 -32.23 1.71
N TYR A 58 17.64 -30.95 1.34
CA TYR A 58 16.88 -29.90 2.02
C TYR A 58 15.50 -29.75 1.41
N ARG A 59 14.46 -29.97 2.20
CA ARG A 59 13.07 -30.03 1.75
C ARG A 59 12.39 -28.69 2.03
N LEU A 60 12.19 -27.89 0.98
CA LEU A 60 11.68 -26.51 1.04
C LEU A 60 10.26 -26.41 0.50
N GLY A 61 9.31 -26.03 1.34
CA GLY A 61 7.96 -25.69 0.93
C GLY A 61 7.87 -24.21 0.54
N LEU A 62 7.26 -23.91 -0.60
CA LEU A 62 7.08 -22.54 -1.09
C LEU A 62 5.64 -22.26 -1.51
N SER A 63 5.13 -21.09 -1.13
CA SER A 63 3.86 -20.58 -1.62
C SER A 63 4.01 -20.01 -3.04
N THR A 64 2.88 -19.94 -3.74
CA THR A 64 2.78 -19.63 -5.17
C THR A 64 2.15 -18.29 -5.39
N GLY A 65 2.25 -17.28 -5.21
CA GLY A 65 1.54 -16.00 -5.40
C GLY A 65 2.48 -14.88 -5.78
N SER A 66 2.08 -13.67 -5.48
CA SER A 66 2.91 -12.48 -5.70
C SER A 66 3.86 -12.20 -4.52
N SER A 67 3.47 -12.52 -3.30
CA SER A 67 4.25 -12.20 -2.09
C SER A 67 5.68 -12.77 -2.09
N PRO A 68 5.96 -14.01 -2.56
CA PRO A 68 7.32 -14.53 -2.55
C PRO A 68 8.22 -14.06 -3.71
N VAL A 69 7.73 -13.25 -4.65
CA VAL A 69 8.52 -12.82 -5.83
C VAL A 69 9.80 -12.05 -5.44
N PRO A 70 9.80 -11.10 -4.49
CA PRO A 70 11.05 -10.46 -4.05
C PRO A 70 12.04 -11.46 -3.43
N LEU A 71 11.53 -12.45 -2.69
CA LEU A 71 12.35 -13.54 -2.15
C LEU A 71 12.99 -14.38 -3.27
N TYR A 72 12.25 -14.70 -4.33
CA TYR A 72 12.78 -15.46 -5.46
C TYR A 72 13.94 -14.72 -6.13
N LYS A 73 13.80 -13.42 -6.35
CA LYS A 73 14.90 -12.58 -6.88
C LYS A 73 16.14 -12.63 -6.00
N SER A 74 15.96 -12.54 -4.68
CA SER A 74 17.08 -12.59 -3.73
C SER A 74 17.77 -13.97 -3.71
N LEU A 75 17.00 -15.06 -3.80
CA LEU A 75 17.54 -16.43 -3.90
C LEU A 75 18.33 -16.64 -5.20
N VAL A 76 17.79 -16.17 -6.35
CA VAL A 76 18.50 -16.22 -7.65
C VAL A 76 19.80 -15.42 -7.59
N ARG A 77 19.81 -14.24 -6.95
CA ARG A 77 21.02 -13.45 -6.77
C ARG A 77 22.06 -14.22 -5.97
N LEU A 78 21.69 -14.80 -4.82
CA LEU A 78 22.60 -15.61 -3.98
C LEU A 78 23.14 -16.83 -4.73
N HIS A 79 22.32 -17.48 -5.57
CA HIS A 79 22.77 -18.59 -6.42
C HIS A 79 23.79 -18.12 -7.45
N LYS A 80 23.53 -17.04 -8.18
CA LYS A 80 24.46 -16.46 -9.16
C LYS A 80 25.78 -16.00 -8.53
N GLU A 81 25.76 -15.56 -7.27
CA GLU A 81 26.94 -15.22 -6.49
C GLU A 81 27.69 -16.47 -5.94
N GLY A 82 27.21 -17.68 -6.22
CA GLY A 82 27.80 -18.93 -5.74
C GLY A 82 27.64 -19.18 -4.23
N LYS A 83 26.75 -18.47 -3.56
CA LYS A 83 26.51 -18.57 -2.11
C LYS A 83 25.56 -19.70 -1.73
N ILE A 84 24.79 -20.23 -2.70
CA ILE A 84 23.78 -21.27 -2.53
C ILE A 84 23.67 -22.12 -3.80
N SER A 85 23.48 -23.45 -3.65
CA SER A 85 23.14 -24.38 -4.73
C SER A 85 21.83 -25.07 -4.40
N PHE A 86 21.00 -25.27 -5.42
CA PHE A 86 19.74 -26.00 -5.30
C PHE A 86 19.85 -27.47 -5.74
N SER A 87 21.05 -27.96 -6.06
CA SER A 87 21.28 -29.34 -6.54
C SER A 87 20.81 -30.41 -5.53
N ASN A 88 20.84 -30.11 -4.22
CA ASN A 88 20.38 -30.98 -3.13
C ASN A 88 19.12 -30.44 -2.44
N VAL A 89 18.31 -29.64 -3.16
CA VAL A 89 17.04 -29.11 -2.66
C VAL A 89 15.87 -29.82 -3.33
N GLU A 90 14.87 -30.19 -2.55
CA GLU A 90 13.53 -30.54 -3.04
C GLU A 90 12.57 -29.40 -2.73
N ILE A 91 11.84 -28.92 -3.74
CA ILE A 91 10.84 -27.86 -3.59
C ILE A 91 9.45 -28.46 -3.63
N PHE A 92 8.62 -28.10 -2.65
CA PHE A 92 7.22 -28.49 -2.54
C PHE A 92 6.33 -27.25 -2.67
N CYS A 93 5.51 -27.19 -3.73
CA CYS A 93 4.52 -26.14 -3.91
C CYS A 93 3.28 -26.45 -3.06
N ILE A 94 2.73 -25.43 -2.41
CA ILE A 94 1.63 -25.64 -1.45
C ILE A 94 0.27 -25.80 -2.12
N ASP A 95 0.10 -25.36 -3.37
CA ASP A 95 -1.18 -25.40 -4.09
C ASP A 95 -1.05 -25.38 -5.62
N GLU A 96 -2.10 -25.85 -6.31
CA GLU A 96 -2.33 -25.65 -7.74
C GLU A 96 -3.84 -25.75 -8.04
N TYR A 97 -4.31 -25.11 -9.12
CA TYR A 97 -5.68 -25.27 -9.60
C TYR A 97 -5.99 -26.72 -10.02
N TYR A 98 -7.27 -27.11 -9.92
CA TYR A 98 -7.73 -28.44 -10.31
C TYR A 98 -9.02 -28.38 -11.15
N PRO A 99 -9.04 -28.89 -12.39
CA PRO A 99 -7.87 -29.37 -13.12
C PRO A 99 -6.84 -28.27 -13.36
N ALA A 100 -5.56 -28.63 -13.44
CA ALA A 100 -4.49 -27.67 -13.66
C ALA A 100 -4.60 -27.04 -15.06
N PRO A 101 -4.60 -25.73 -15.19
CA PRO A 101 -4.66 -25.04 -16.47
C PRO A 101 -3.33 -25.11 -17.22
N ALA A 102 -3.25 -24.47 -18.39
CA ALA A 102 -2.01 -24.31 -19.14
C ALA A 102 -0.92 -23.61 -18.28
N ASP A 103 0.36 -23.88 -18.55
CA ASP A 103 1.47 -23.44 -17.70
C ASP A 103 1.53 -21.92 -17.49
N ASN A 104 1.14 -21.13 -18.49
CA ASN A 104 1.08 -19.66 -18.37
C ASN A 104 -0.06 -19.15 -17.45
N GLN A 105 -1.03 -19.99 -17.14
CA GLN A 105 -2.15 -19.72 -16.23
C GLN A 105 -2.00 -20.43 -14.87
N SER A 106 -1.05 -21.37 -14.76
CA SER A 106 -0.76 -22.11 -13.53
C SER A 106 -0.45 -21.19 -12.36
N ARG A 107 -0.84 -21.60 -11.16
CA ARG A 107 -0.46 -20.93 -9.90
C ARG A 107 1.07 -20.85 -9.76
N ASN A 108 1.76 -21.86 -10.24
CA ASN A 108 3.21 -22.02 -10.09
C ASN A 108 4.02 -21.32 -11.19
N ARG A 109 3.38 -20.64 -12.18
CA ARG A 109 4.09 -20.00 -13.30
C ARG A 109 5.20 -19.05 -12.85
N ARG A 110 4.96 -18.27 -11.78
CA ARG A 110 5.97 -17.33 -11.24
C ARG A 110 7.12 -18.06 -10.57
N LEU A 111 6.86 -19.14 -9.86
CA LEU A 111 7.92 -19.96 -9.30
C LEU A 111 8.86 -20.45 -10.41
N TYR A 112 8.29 -20.89 -11.55
CA TYR A 112 9.09 -21.31 -12.70
C TYR A 112 9.86 -20.16 -13.31
N SER A 113 9.19 -19.03 -13.63
CA SER A 113 9.83 -17.89 -14.33
C SER A 113 10.82 -17.15 -13.45
N ASP A 114 10.55 -17.00 -12.16
CA ASP A 114 11.25 -16.07 -11.28
C ASP A 114 12.30 -16.77 -10.39
N LEU A 115 12.24 -18.11 -10.27
CA LEU A 115 13.21 -18.90 -9.49
C LEU A 115 13.75 -20.09 -10.28
N LEU A 116 12.91 -21.10 -10.62
CA LEU A 116 13.39 -22.41 -11.08
C LEU A 116 14.19 -22.35 -12.39
N ALA A 117 13.84 -21.43 -13.29
CA ALA A 117 14.56 -21.21 -14.56
C ALA A 117 15.98 -20.63 -14.38
N HIS A 118 16.32 -20.20 -13.16
CA HIS A 118 17.54 -19.44 -12.89
C HIS A 118 18.49 -20.11 -11.87
N VAL A 119 18.14 -21.32 -11.41
CA VAL A 119 18.91 -22.07 -10.40
C VAL A 119 19.16 -23.50 -10.86
N ASP A 120 20.09 -24.20 -10.20
CA ASP A 120 20.55 -25.55 -10.55
C ASP A 120 19.71 -26.70 -9.97
N ILE A 121 18.41 -26.45 -9.73
CA ILE A 121 17.50 -27.50 -9.24
C ILE A 121 17.20 -28.53 -10.33
N LYS A 122 17.13 -29.79 -9.95
CA LYS A 122 16.72 -30.86 -10.87
C LYS A 122 15.20 -30.90 -11.00
N PRO A 123 14.65 -31.07 -12.22
CA PRO A 123 13.20 -31.10 -12.44
C PRO A 123 12.45 -32.14 -11.57
N GLU A 124 13.05 -33.30 -11.33
CA GLU A 124 12.50 -34.37 -10.48
C GLU A 124 12.38 -34.00 -9.01
N ASN A 125 13.08 -32.95 -8.57
CA ASN A 125 13.06 -32.44 -7.21
C ASN A 125 12.00 -31.33 -7.00
N VAL A 126 11.16 -31.06 -8.01
CA VAL A 126 10.08 -30.07 -7.91
C VAL A 126 8.73 -30.79 -7.82
N HIS A 127 8.10 -30.71 -6.66
CA HIS A 127 6.85 -31.38 -6.33
C HIS A 127 5.70 -30.36 -6.33
N ILE A 128 4.78 -30.50 -7.28
CA ILE A 128 3.58 -29.65 -7.41
C ILE A 128 2.35 -30.54 -7.28
N PRO A 129 1.31 -30.15 -6.53
CA PRO A 129 0.06 -30.90 -6.46
C PRO A 129 -0.77 -30.70 -7.74
N LYS A 130 -0.22 -31.09 -8.91
CA LYS A 130 -0.76 -30.81 -10.24
C LYS A 130 -1.41 -32.06 -10.84
N LEU A 131 -2.71 -31.95 -11.15
CA LEU A 131 -3.48 -32.91 -11.96
C LEU A 131 -4.12 -32.13 -13.11
N SER A 132 -3.74 -32.49 -14.35
CA SER A 132 -4.23 -31.81 -15.55
C SER A 132 -5.58 -32.36 -16.06
N GLU A 133 -5.97 -33.55 -15.63
CA GLU A 133 -7.21 -34.22 -15.99
C GLU A 133 -8.14 -34.34 -14.80
N ILE A 134 -9.45 -34.35 -15.08
CA ILE A 134 -10.47 -34.62 -14.05
C ILE A 134 -10.48 -36.12 -13.83
N LEU A 135 -10.10 -36.51 -12.62
CA LEU A 135 -10.09 -37.91 -12.18
C LEU A 135 -11.29 -38.20 -11.25
N ASP A 136 -11.57 -39.49 -11.03
CA ASP A 136 -12.54 -39.91 -10.01
C ASP A 136 -12.04 -39.55 -8.60
N THR A 137 -12.96 -39.53 -7.65
CA THR A 137 -12.67 -39.09 -6.26
C THR A 137 -11.61 -39.97 -5.57
N GLU A 138 -11.59 -41.27 -5.84
CA GLU A 138 -10.64 -42.19 -5.22
C GLU A 138 -9.22 -41.93 -5.74
N SER A 139 -9.05 -41.76 -7.05
CA SER A 139 -7.77 -41.42 -7.68
C SER A 139 -7.20 -40.09 -7.20
N VAL A 140 -8.05 -39.04 -7.10
CA VAL A 140 -7.64 -37.73 -6.56
C VAL A 140 -7.23 -37.85 -5.09
N THR A 141 -7.98 -38.61 -4.32
CA THR A 141 -7.67 -38.83 -2.87
C THR A 141 -6.35 -39.55 -2.70
N ALA A 142 -6.09 -40.59 -3.51
CA ALA A 142 -4.84 -41.33 -3.50
C ALA A 142 -3.64 -40.43 -3.89
N PHE A 143 -3.79 -39.59 -4.92
CA PHE A 143 -2.78 -38.62 -5.32
C PHE A 143 -2.48 -37.62 -4.20
N CYS A 144 -3.52 -37.06 -3.56
CA CYS A 144 -3.36 -36.12 -2.45
C CYS A 144 -2.67 -36.77 -1.25
N ALA A 145 -2.96 -38.04 -0.96
CA ALA A 145 -2.33 -38.80 0.11
C ALA A 145 -0.84 -39.06 -0.16
N ASP A 146 -0.47 -39.40 -1.41
CA ASP A 146 0.93 -39.57 -1.81
C ASP A 146 1.71 -38.26 -1.72
N PHE A 147 1.13 -37.17 -2.25
CA PHE A 147 1.75 -35.84 -2.12
C PHE A 147 1.94 -35.45 -0.64
N ASP A 148 0.93 -35.67 0.17
CA ASP A 148 0.93 -35.34 1.59
C ASP A 148 2.02 -36.14 2.36
N ALA A 149 2.17 -37.41 2.04
CA ALA A 149 3.22 -38.25 2.62
C ALA A 149 4.63 -37.72 2.27
N LYS A 150 4.82 -37.25 1.04
CA LYS A 150 6.08 -36.64 0.61
C LYS A 150 6.28 -35.26 1.24
N ALA A 151 5.26 -34.45 1.40
CA ALA A 151 5.34 -33.09 1.95
C ALA A 151 5.36 -33.05 3.49
N THR A 152 5.12 -34.15 4.19
CA THR A 152 5.18 -34.19 5.66
C THR A 152 6.62 -34.01 6.16
N GLY A 153 6.82 -33.10 7.14
CA GLY A 153 8.11 -32.87 7.79
C GLY A 153 9.13 -32.11 6.94
N LEU A 154 8.69 -31.12 6.15
CA LEU A 154 9.56 -30.19 5.43
C LEU A 154 10.58 -29.53 6.38
N ASP A 155 11.81 -29.27 5.92
CA ASP A 155 12.81 -28.56 6.72
C ASP A 155 12.42 -27.11 6.95
N LEU A 156 11.84 -26.47 5.92
CA LEU A 156 11.29 -25.12 5.98
C LEU A 156 10.06 -24.99 5.08
N LEU A 157 9.07 -24.27 5.57
CA LEU A 157 7.91 -23.85 4.79
C LEU A 157 7.81 -22.33 4.79
N VAL A 158 7.80 -21.70 3.61
CA VAL A 158 7.65 -20.24 3.45
C VAL A 158 6.33 -19.93 2.75
N MET A 159 5.49 -19.12 3.38
CA MET A 159 4.14 -18.85 2.89
C MET A 159 3.76 -17.38 2.96
N GLY A 160 3.12 -16.91 1.87
CA GLY A 160 2.33 -15.68 1.89
C GLY A 160 0.96 -15.92 2.52
N VAL A 161 0.35 -14.86 3.05
CA VAL A 161 -0.98 -14.90 3.68
C VAL A 161 -1.97 -14.10 2.84
N GLY A 162 -3.15 -14.66 2.59
CA GLY A 162 -4.25 -13.95 1.94
C GLY A 162 -4.90 -12.92 2.86
N MET A 163 -5.61 -11.93 2.29
CA MET A 163 -6.25 -10.83 3.03
C MET A 163 -7.25 -11.26 4.11
N GLN A 164 -7.86 -12.43 3.94
CA GLN A 164 -8.82 -13.01 4.88
C GLN A 164 -8.22 -14.17 5.68
N GLY A 165 -6.90 -14.26 5.78
CA GLY A 165 -6.21 -15.31 6.50
C GLY A 165 -6.06 -16.64 5.76
N GLN A 166 -6.36 -16.68 4.46
CA GLN A 166 -6.16 -17.89 3.66
C GLN A 166 -4.67 -18.23 3.52
N ILE A 167 -4.35 -19.51 3.59
CA ILE A 167 -3.03 -20.07 3.32
C ILE A 167 -3.16 -21.27 2.36
N GLY A 168 -2.50 -21.23 1.20
CA GLY A 168 -2.57 -22.32 0.20
C GLY A 168 -3.99 -22.73 -0.15
N PHE A 169 -4.88 -21.78 -0.46
CA PHE A 169 -6.31 -21.96 -0.68
C PHE A 169 -7.11 -22.54 0.52
N ASN A 170 -6.51 -22.76 1.68
CA ASN A 170 -7.32 -23.05 2.87
C ASN A 170 -8.09 -21.80 3.27
N GLU A 171 -9.39 -21.82 3.04
CA GLU A 171 -10.34 -20.74 3.28
C GLU A 171 -10.96 -20.86 4.68
N ALA A 172 -11.76 -19.85 5.10
CA ALA A 172 -12.48 -19.82 6.36
C ALA A 172 -13.23 -21.14 6.60
N GLY A 173 -13.11 -21.69 7.82
CA GLY A 173 -13.66 -22.99 8.19
C GLY A 173 -12.80 -24.20 7.82
N ALA A 174 -11.62 -24.03 7.21
CA ALA A 174 -10.67 -25.11 7.04
C ALA A 174 -10.19 -25.63 8.40
N SER A 175 -10.18 -26.96 8.57
CA SER A 175 -9.77 -27.59 9.82
C SER A 175 -8.23 -27.59 9.97
N ASP A 176 -7.74 -27.35 11.17
CA ASP A 176 -6.33 -27.53 11.56
C ASP A 176 -5.82 -28.97 11.41
N LYS A 177 -6.74 -29.93 11.29
CA LYS A 177 -6.44 -31.37 11.04
C LYS A 177 -6.48 -31.71 9.54
N SER A 178 -6.76 -30.74 8.68
CA SER A 178 -6.87 -30.99 7.25
C SER A 178 -5.53 -31.45 6.66
N ARG A 179 -5.61 -32.43 5.78
CA ARG A 179 -4.53 -32.94 4.94
C ARG A 179 -4.64 -32.35 3.53
N THR A 180 -3.69 -32.61 2.68
CA THR A 180 -3.76 -32.24 1.26
C THR A 180 -5.02 -32.80 0.63
N ARG A 181 -5.77 -31.94 -0.06
CA ARG A 181 -7.11 -32.27 -0.59
C ARG A 181 -7.54 -31.32 -1.70
N THR A 182 -8.59 -31.70 -2.38
CA THR A 182 -9.34 -30.80 -3.25
C THR A 182 -10.10 -29.75 -2.41
N ILE A 183 -10.00 -28.51 -2.81
CA ILE A 183 -10.64 -27.34 -2.16
C ILE A 183 -11.54 -26.67 -3.19
N LEU A 184 -12.77 -26.34 -2.78
CA LEU A 184 -13.68 -25.51 -3.57
C LEU A 184 -13.32 -24.05 -3.37
N LEU A 185 -13.13 -23.30 -4.46
CA LEU A 185 -12.78 -21.88 -4.41
C LEU A 185 -14.04 -21.03 -4.37
N PRO A 186 -14.23 -20.19 -3.31
CA PRO A 186 -15.35 -19.28 -3.23
C PRO A 186 -15.28 -18.20 -4.33
N TYR A 187 -16.41 -17.55 -4.59
CA TYR A 187 -16.52 -16.53 -5.64
C TYR A 187 -15.48 -15.41 -5.46
N SER A 188 -15.25 -14.95 -4.23
CA SER A 188 -14.24 -13.92 -3.90
C SER A 188 -12.83 -14.34 -4.34
N SER A 189 -12.42 -15.57 -4.04
CA SER A 189 -11.12 -16.10 -4.46
C SER A 189 -11.04 -16.26 -5.97
N ARG A 190 -12.09 -16.77 -6.62
CA ARG A 190 -12.15 -16.88 -8.09
C ARG A 190 -12.09 -15.49 -8.76
N LYS A 191 -12.82 -14.51 -8.24
CA LYS A 191 -12.79 -13.11 -8.73
C LYS A 191 -11.38 -12.54 -8.64
N ARG A 192 -10.68 -12.74 -7.54
CA ARG A 192 -9.28 -12.28 -7.37
C ARG A 192 -8.32 -12.96 -8.36
N GLU A 193 -8.50 -14.24 -8.61
CA GLU A 193 -7.67 -15.02 -9.51
C GLU A 193 -8.01 -14.83 -11.00
N SER A 194 -9.22 -14.32 -11.31
CA SER A 194 -9.73 -14.18 -12.69
C SER A 194 -8.88 -13.27 -13.58
N LYS A 195 -8.08 -12.38 -13.00
CA LYS A 195 -7.09 -11.57 -13.74
C LYS A 195 -6.04 -12.39 -14.52
N ASN A 196 -5.90 -13.67 -14.20
CA ASN A 196 -4.99 -14.60 -14.88
C ASN A 196 -5.70 -15.41 -15.99
N PHE A 197 -7.01 -15.21 -16.17
CA PHE A 197 -7.87 -15.90 -17.12
C PHE A 197 -8.61 -14.90 -17.99
N ALA A 198 -9.26 -15.33 -19.07
CA ALA A 198 -10.02 -14.43 -19.93
C ALA A 198 -11.23 -13.80 -19.20
N ASN A 199 -11.85 -14.57 -18.29
CA ASN A 199 -12.97 -14.12 -17.46
C ASN A 199 -13.15 -15.02 -16.23
N ILE A 200 -14.06 -14.67 -15.34
CA ILE A 200 -14.33 -15.42 -14.12
C ILE A 200 -14.94 -16.82 -14.39
N ALA A 201 -15.64 -17.01 -15.51
CA ALA A 201 -16.22 -18.31 -15.86
C ALA A 201 -15.14 -19.33 -16.23
N GLU A 202 -14.02 -18.87 -16.78
CA GLU A 202 -12.87 -19.71 -17.12
C GLU A 202 -11.91 -19.91 -15.94
N THR A 203 -12.11 -19.18 -14.83
CA THR A 203 -11.31 -19.37 -13.63
C THR A 203 -11.71 -20.67 -12.94
N PRO A 204 -10.75 -21.58 -12.66
CA PRO A 204 -11.04 -22.85 -12.00
C PRO A 204 -11.84 -22.67 -10.71
N ASP A 205 -12.81 -23.54 -10.46
CA ASP A 205 -13.64 -23.54 -9.27
C ASP A 205 -13.07 -24.42 -8.14
N LYS A 206 -12.01 -25.14 -8.41
CA LYS A 206 -11.32 -26.04 -7.47
C LYS A 206 -9.81 -25.87 -7.54
N ALA A 207 -9.18 -26.25 -6.44
CA ALA A 207 -7.73 -26.36 -6.32
C ALA A 207 -7.37 -27.62 -5.53
N ILE A 208 -6.12 -28.10 -5.66
CA ILE A 208 -5.51 -29.02 -4.70
C ILE A 208 -4.58 -28.17 -3.84
N GLY A 209 -4.77 -28.22 -2.53
CA GLY A 209 -3.96 -27.47 -1.57
C GLY A 209 -3.47 -28.32 -0.42
N MET A 210 -2.23 -28.04 0.01
CA MET A 210 -1.63 -28.63 1.20
C MET A 210 -2.51 -28.31 2.41
N GLY A 211 -2.82 -29.32 3.21
CA GLY A 211 -3.65 -29.14 4.41
C GLY A 211 -2.88 -28.49 5.57
N ILE A 212 -3.61 -27.88 6.50
CA ILE A 212 -3.02 -27.16 7.65
C ILE A 212 -2.21 -28.13 8.53
N SER A 213 -2.68 -29.36 8.72
CA SER A 213 -1.92 -30.38 9.49
C SER A 213 -0.59 -30.73 8.84
N THR A 214 -0.54 -30.78 7.50
CA THR A 214 0.69 -31.03 6.75
C THR A 214 1.65 -29.83 6.87
N MET A 215 1.11 -28.59 6.77
CA MET A 215 1.89 -27.37 7.00
C MET A 215 2.49 -27.33 8.40
N LEU A 216 1.70 -27.66 9.43
CA LEU A 216 2.14 -27.72 10.82
C LEU A 216 3.19 -28.82 11.11
N SER A 217 3.35 -29.80 10.23
CA SER A 217 4.39 -30.83 10.35
C SER A 217 5.78 -30.37 9.93
N ALA A 218 5.92 -29.21 9.29
CA ALA A 218 7.22 -28.65 8.92
C ALA A 218 8.08 -28.39 10.16
N LYS A 219 9.41 -28.52 10.04
CA LYS A 219 10.32 -28.22 11.15
C LYS A 219 10.39 -26.74 11.49
N LYS A 220 10.16 -25.90 10.47
CA LYS A 220 10.15 -24.43 10.59
C LYS A 220 9.17 -23.81 9.60
N ILE A 221 8.50 -22.73 10.02
CA ILE A 221 7.57 -21.97 9.17
C ILE A 221 7.95 -20.49 9.18
N TYR A 222 8.01 -19.89 7.98
CA TYR A 222 8.11 -18.46 7.83
C TYR A 222 6.90 -17.91 7.07
N LEU A 223 6.22 -16.93 7.66
CA LEU A 223 5.14 -16.18 7.03
C LEU A 223 5.70 -14.90 6.42
N ILE A 224 5.19 -14.52 5.25
CA ILE A 224 5.55 -13.27 4.59
C ILE A 224 4.30 -12.45 4.27
N GLY A 225 4.39 -11.13 4.44
CA GLY A 225 3.30 -10.21 4.14
C GLY A 225 3.83 -8.79 3.97
N TRP A 226 3.41 -8.13 2.89
CA TRP A 226 3.89 -6.83 2.49
C TRP A 226 2.74 -5.85 2.29
N GLY A 227 2.97 -4.60 2.64
CA GLY A 227 2.05 -3.49 2.39
C GLY A 227 0.99 -3.31 3.47
N GLU A 228 0.45 -2.09 3.52
CA GLU A 228 -0.53 -1.66 4.52
C GLU A 228 -1.87 -2.41 4.40
N ASP A 229 -2.21 -2.88 3.20
CA ASP A 229 -3.38 -3.75 2.96
C ASP A 229 -3.33 -5.08 3.73
N LYS A 230 -2.13 -5.52 4.14
CA LYS A 230 -1.92 -6.70 4.99
C LYS A 230 -1.96 -6.42 6.49
N ALA A 231 -1.95 -5.14 6.91
CA ALA A 231 -1.80 -4.80 8.33
C ALA A 231 -2.84 -5.48 9.24
N GLN A 232 -4.10 -5.54 8.81
CA GLN A 232 -5.17 -6.18 9.58
C GLN A 232 -4.94 -7.68 9.77
N ILE A 233 -4.57 -8.39 8.71
CA ILE A 233 -4.34 -9.84 8.81
C ILE A 233 -3.04 -10.15 9.53
N VAL A 234 -2.01 -9.31 9.38
CA VAL A 234 -0.76 -9.41 10.12
C VAL A 234 -1.03 -9.27 11.62
N LYS A 235 -1.79 -8.25 12.04
CA LYS A 235 -2.22 -8.09 13.43
C LYS A 235 -2.96 -9.35 13.92
N GLN A 236 -3.91 -9.84 13.15
CA GLN A 236 -4.73 -10.98 13.51
C GLN A 236 -3.90 -12.24 13.77
N PHE A 237 -3.02 -12.65 12.86
CA PHE A 237 -2.24 -13.86 13.07
C PHE A 237 -1.09 -13.68 14.08
N THR A 238 -0.62 -12.43 14.25
CA THR A 238 0.50 -12.14 15.16
C THR A 238 0.04 -12.01 16.62
N GLU A 239 -1.06 -11.30 16.90
CA GLU A 239 -1.44 -10.87 18.24
C GLU A 239 -2.79 -11.44 18.72
N ASP A 240 -3.78 -11.60 17.82
CA ASP A 240 -5.11 -12.02 18.21
C ASP A 240 -5.17 -13.53 18.52
N PRO A 241 -6.18 -14.00 19.25
CA PRO A 241 -6.41 -15.43 19.47
C PRO A 241 -6.66 -16.20 18.18
N ILE A 242 -6.49 -17.53 18.22
CA ILE A 242 -6.84 -18.40 17.10
C ILE A 242 -8.31 -18.24 16.76
N ASP A 243 -8.57 -17.94 15.49
CA ASP A 243 -9.91 -17.79 14.90
C ASP A 243 -10.09 -18.84 13.78
N PRO A 244 -11.09 -19.76 13.88
CA PRO A 244 -11.38 -20.73 12.84
C PRO A 244 -11.76 -20.13 11.49
N LEU A 245 -12.18 -18.86 11.45
CA LEU A 245 -12.47 -18.14 10.20
C LEU A 245 -11.21 -17.58 9.54
N SER A 246 -10.07 -17.62 10.22
CA SER A 246 -8.77 -17.18 9.74
C SER A 246 -7.76 -18.33 9.80
N PRO A 247 -7.65 -19.16 8.76
CA PRO A 247 -6.82 -20.37 8.77
C PRO A 247 -5.37 -20.16 9.18
N VAL A 248 -4.76 -19.02 8.83
CA VAL A 248 -3.40 -18.68 9.22
C VAL A 248 -3.22 -18.65 10.75
N SER A 249 -4.25 -18.32 11.50
CA SER A 249 -4.19 -18.26 12.97
C SER A 249 -3.88 -19.61 13.62
N PHE A 250 -4.25 -20.73 12.98
CA PHE A 250 -3.89 -22.06 13.49
C PHE A 250 -2.38 -22.30 13.54
N LEU A 251 -1.62 -21.57 12.73
CA LEU A 251 -0.16 -21.69 12.72
C LEU A 251 0.50 -21.18 14.00
N GLN A 252 -0.23 -20.43 14.84
CA GLN A 252 0.22 -20.07 16.20
C GLN A 252 0.55 -21.30 17.08
N ARG A 253 0.04 -22.48 16.72
CA ARG A 253 0.34 -23.75 17.42
C ARG A 253 1.73 -24.30 17.08
N HIS A 254 2.39 -23.77 16.07
CA HIS A 254 3.70 -24.25 15.65
C HIS A 254 4.80 -23.61 16.50
N GLU A 255 5.67 -24.44 17.13
CA GLU A 255 6.70 -23.98 18.06
C GLU A 255 7.81 -23.15 17.39
N ASN A 256 8.11 -23.41 16.12
CA ASN A 256 9.20 -22.78 15.38
C ASN A 256 8.65 -22.01 14.16
N ILE A 257 7.91 -20.96 14.46
CA ILE A 257 7.30 -20.07 13.45
C ILE A 257 7.70 -18.62 13.70
N SER A 258 7.89 -17.85 12.64
CA SER A 258 8.00 -16.40 12.69
C SER A 258 7.48 -15.77 11.38
N SER A 259 7.22 -14.47 11.41
CA SER A 259 6.85 -13.71 10.22
C SER A 259 7.96 -12.73 9.83
N TYR A 260 8.09 -12.50 8.51
CA TYR A 260 8.94 -11.48 7.89
C TYR A 260 8.02 -10.53 7.16
N ILE A 261 7.98 -9.30 7.62
CA ILE A 261 7.00 -8.30 7.17
C ILE A 261 7.67 -6.93 7.01
N ASP A 262 7.05 -6.04 6.24
CA ASP A 262 7.50 -4.66 6.14
C ASP A 262 6.83 -3.76 7.21
N GLU A 263 7.33 -2.52 7.36
CA GLU A 263 6.80 -1.54 8.32
C GLU A 263 5.31 -1.24 8.06
N ASN A 264 4.88 -1.24 6.80
CA ASN A 264 3.48 -0.98 6.43
C ASN A 264 2.55 -2.12 6.87
N ALA A 265 2.93 -3.37 6.63
CA ALA A 265 2.18 -4.53 7.10
C ALA A 265 2.16 -4.65 8.63
N ALA A 266 3.18 -4.10 9.31
CA ALA A 266 3.28 -4.09 10.77
C ALA A 266 2.53 -2.92 11.43
N SER A 267 1.94 -2.00 10.68
CA SER A 267 1.41 -0.72 11.17
C SER A 267 0.37 -0.84 12.30
N LEU A 268 -0.39 -1.94 12.35
CA LEU A 268 -1.41 -2.19 13.37
C LEU A 268 -0.94 -3.06 14.56
N LEU A 269 0.31 -3.50 14.58
CA LEU A 269 0.85 -4.24 15.73
C LEU A 269 0.97 -3.34 16.97
N ILE A 270 0.72 -3.89 18.16
CA ILE A 270 0.77 -3.12 19.42
C ILE A 270 2.10 -2.41 19.60
N ARG A 271 3.22 -3.02 19.20
CA ARG A 271 4.53 -2.35 19.28
C ARG A 271 4.66 -1.10 18.40
N ASN A 272 3.79 -0.92 17.40
CA ASN A 272 3.73 0.28 16.57
C ASN A 272 2.61 1.22 16.98
N VAL A 273 1.44 0.67 17.38
CA VAL A 273 0.27 1.48 17.78
C VAL A 273 0.44 2.04 19.19
N ALA A 274 0.83 1.20 20.14
CA ALA A 274 0.97 1.53 21.55
C ALA A 274 2.26 0.95 22.14
N PRO A 275 3.45 1.36 21.66
CA PRO A 275 4.72 0.73 22.03
C PRO A 275 5.07 0.83 23.51
N TRP A 276 4.54 1.82 24.25
CA TRP A 276 4.68 1.92 25.71
C TRP A 276 4.07 0.74 26.48
N LEU A 277 3.22 -0.06 25.86
CA LEU A 277 2.71 -1.32 26.43
C LEU A 277 3.71 -2.48 26.28
N VAL A 278 4.73 -2.31 25.44
CA VAL A 278 5.72 -3.34 25.10
C VAL A 278 7.06 -3.10 25.77
N GLY A 279 7.48 -1.84 25.88
CA GLY A 279 8.77 -1.48 26.46
C GLY A 279 8.98 0.03 26.62
N PRO A 280 10.18 0.44 27.04
CA PRO A 280 10.51 1.85 27.23
C PRO A 280 10.46 2.61 25.91
N CYS A 281 10.03 3.87 25.97
CA CYS A 281 9.81 4.72 24.80
C CYS A 281 10.59 6.03 24.86
N GLU A 282 10.95 6.55 23.70
CA GLU A 282 11.41 7.92 23.53
C GLU A 282 10.20 8.86 23.38
N TRP A 283 9.97 9.73 24.37
CA TRP A 283 8.81 10.61 24.47
C TRP A 283 9.06 11.96 23.77
N THR A 284 9.05 11.98 22.44
CA THR A 284 9.05 13.23 21.67
C THR A 284 7.68 13.92 21.71
N PRO A 285 7.57 15.22 21.40
CA PRO A 285 6.27 15.92 21.37
C PRO A 285 5.22 15.24 20.48
N LYS A 286 5.59 14.80 19.29
CA LYS A 286 4.68 14.06 18.37
C LYS A 286 4.29 12.71 18.94
N PHE A 287 5.22 12.01 19.59
CA PHE A 287 4.93 10.71 20.19
C PHE A 287 4.02 10.82 21.42
N ILE A 288 4.21 11.85 22.26
CA ILE A 288 3.28 12.17 23.37
C ILE A 288 1.88 12.45 22.82
N ARG A 289 1.77 13.24 21.75
CA ARG A 289 0.50 13.52 21.08
C ARG A 289 -0.17 12.24 20.59
N LYS A 290 0.58 11.32 19.94
CA LYS A 290 0.11 10.00 19.53
C LYS A 290 -0.46 9.19 20.70
N ALA A 291 0.28 9.13 21.81
CA ALA A 291 -0.12 8.38 23.00
C ALA A 291 -1.39 8.93 23.65
N VAL A 292 -1.53 10.27 23.72
CA VAL A 292 -2.72 10.91 24.30
C VAL A 292 -3.94 10.76 23.40
N VAL A 293 -3.79 10.88 22.08
CA VAL A 293 -4.88 10.60 21.11
C VAL A 293 -5.35 9.17 21.25
N TRP A 294 -4.42 8.20 21.22
CA TRP A 294 -4.75 6.80 21.44
C TRP A 294 -5.47 6.58 22.79
N LEU A 295 -5.02 7.22 23.88
CA LEU A 295 -5.68 7.10 25.18
C LEU A 295 -7.12 7.62 25.14
N CYS A 296 -7.38 8.75 24.45
CA CYS A 296 -8.73 9.27 24.26
C CYS A 296 -9.64 8.24 23.58
N GLU A 297 -9.15 7.58 22.54
CA GLU A 297 -9.87 6.53 21.82
C GLU A 297 -10.17 5.32 22.73
N GLN A 298 -9.19 4.90 23.57
CA GLN A 298 -9.39 3.74 24.47
C GLN A 298 -10.43 4.02 25.55
N VAL A 299 -10.47 5.24 26.08
CA VAL A 299 -11.37 5.59 27.20
C VAL A 299 -12.61 6.37 26.79
N GLN A 300 -12.73 6.69 25.49
CA GLN A 300 -13.83 7.50 24.92
C GLN A 300 -14.05 8.82 25.69
N LYS A 301 -12.96 9.54 25.91
CA LYS A 301 -12.95 10.85 26.59
C LYS A 301 -12.14 11.86 25.80
N PRO A 302 -12.59 13.12 25.69
CA PRO A 302 -11.80 14.17 25.10
C PRO A 302 -10.56 14.48 25.94
N ILE A 303 -9.53 15.05 25.31
CA ILE A 303 -8.19 15.26 25.87
C ILE A 303 -8.26 15.94 27.24
N LEU A 304 -8.98 17.07 27.37
CA LEU A 304 -9.03 17.84 28.63
C LEU A 304 -9.81 17.15 29.75
N LYS A 305 -10.46 16.01 29.48
CA LYS A 305 -11.20 15.19 30.46
C LYS A 305 -10.44 13.95 30.90
N LEU A 306 -9.26 13.68 30.33
CA LEU A 306 -8.40 12.59 30.77
C LEU A 306 -7.91 12.83 32.20
N THR A 307 -7.84 11.77 32.99
CA THR A 307 -7.41 11.79 34.38
C THR A 307 -6.12 10.99 34.58
N GLN A 308 -5.44 11.21 35.71
CA GLN A 308 -4.26 10.40 36.07
C GLN A 308 -4.57 8.89 36.05
N GLY A 309 -5.78 8.50 36.49
CA GLY A 309 -6.19 7.11 36.49
C GLY A 309 -6.32 6.52 35.09
N ASP A 310 -6.70 7.31 34.07
CA ASP A 310 -6.78 6.88 32.69
C ASP A 310 -5.36 6.55 32.16
N TYR A 311 -4.39 7.43 32.40
CA TYR A 311 -2.99 7.19 32.01
C TYR A 311 -2.40 5.94 32.66
N LEU A 312 -2.53 5.82 33.99
CA LEU A 312 -1.94 4.70 34.74
C LEU A 312 -2.54 3.33 34.34
N LYS A 313 -3.86 3.28 34.13
CA LYS A 313 -4.55 2.05 33.72
C LYS A 313 -4.16 1.59 32.30
N HIS A 314 -3.67 2.49 31.48
CA HIS A 314 -3.30 2.21 30.08
C HIS A 314 -1.79 2.23 29.82
N GLY A 315 -0.98 2.04 30.87
CA GLY A 315 0.48 1.84 30.77
C GLY A 315 1.28 3.11 30.50
N LEU A 316 0.70 4.30 30.67
CA LEU A 316 1.36 5.59 30.42
C LEU A 316 1.97 6.21 31.69
N GLY A 317 2.36 5.40 32.68
CA GLY A 317 2.98 5.86 33.90
C GLY A 317 4.33 6.54 33.66
N GLU A 318 5.18 5.96 32.82
CA GLU A 318 6.47 6.53 32.44
C GLU A 318 6.34 7.93 31.81
N LEU A 319 5.32 8.15 30.97
CA LEU A 319 5.02 9.46 30.38
C LEU A 319 4.75 10.49 31.49
N LEU A 320 3.96 10.13 32.52
CA LEU A 320 3.68 11.03 33.65
C LEU A 320 4.92 11.34 34.48
N GLU A 321 5.80 10.35 34.67
CA GLU A 321 7.05 10.50 35.44
C GLU A 321 8.03 11.44 34.72
N GLN A 322 8.13 11.35 33.39
CA GLN A 322 9.10 12.12 32.61
C GLN A 322 8.60 13.52 32.23
N HIS A 323 7.31 13.68 31.98
CA HIS A 323 6.76 14.92 31.41
C HIS A 323 5.79 15.66 32.33
N GLY A 324 5.60 15.20 33.58
CA GLY A 324 4.85 15.85 34.62
C GLY A 324 3.37 15.48 34.67
N PRO A 325 2.57 16.27 35.41
CA PRO A 325 1.20 15.91 35.74
C PRO A 325 0.32 15.89 34.47
N TYR A 326 -0.62 14.94 34.41
CA TYR A 326 -1.54 14.72 33.30
C TYR A 326 -2.24 16.01 32.81
N THR A 327 -2.53 16.95 33.71
CA THR A 327 -3.18 18.24 33.37
C THR A 327 -2.33 19.08 32.44
N GLN A 328 -1.01 19.12 32.66
CA GLN A 328 -0.08 19.87 31.80
C GLN A 328 0.08 19.15 30.43
N ILE A 329 0.16 17.82 30.43
CA ILE A 329 0.24 17.04 29.20
C ILE A 329 -1.04 17.24 28.38
N ASN A 330 -2.22 17.13 29.00
CA ASN A 330 -3.50 17.36 28.33
C ASN A 330 -3.57 18.74 27.68
N ILE A 331 -3.23 19.80 28.41
CA ILE A 331 -3.27 21.20 27.92
C ILE A 331 -2.29 21.34 26.74
N LYS A 332 -1.06 20.82 26.88
CA LYS A 332 -0.06 20.92 25.83
C LYS A 332 -0.54 20.21 24.56
N VAL A 333 -0.97 18.95 24.66
CA VAL A 333 -1.43 18.17 23.50
C VAL A 333 -2.67 18.77 22.86
N PHE A 334 -3.61 19.29 23.67
CA PHE A 334 -4.77 20.00 23.16
C PHE A 334 -4.36 21.22 22.32
N ASN A 335 -3.48 22.07 22.87
CA ASN A 335 -3.00 23.25 22.15
C ASN A 335 -2.21 22.86 20.88
N ASP A 336 -1.34 21.87 20.96
CA ASP A 336 -0.56 21.38 19.81
C ASP A 336 -1.48 20.94 18.66
N LEU A 337 -2.55 20.20 18.96
CA LEU A 337 -3.55 19.79 17.96
C LEU A 337 -4.38 20.98 17.45
N GLN A 338 -4.80 21.87 18.34
CA GLN A 338 -5.55 23.07 17.96
C GLN A 338 -4.75 23.96 17.00
N HIS A 339 -3.44 24.06 17.20
CA HIS A 339 -2.55 24.84 16.34
C HIS A 339 -2.29 24.19 14.95
N THR A 340 -2.63 22.92 14.77
CA THR A 340 -2.61 22.31 13.43
C THR A 340 -3.79 22.77 12.57
N ILE A 341 -4.90 23.18 13.19
CA ILE A 341 -6.13 23.55 12.48
C ILE A 341 -5.96 24.92 11.81
N SER A 342 -6.09 24.96 10.50
CA SER A 342 -5.95 26.19 9.73
C SER A 342 -6.98 26.29 8.59
N GLY A 343 -7.72 27.38 8.58
CA GLY A 343 -8.53 27.78 7.42
C GLY A 343 -7.70 28.45 6.31
N TRP A 344 -6.38 28.56 6.50
CA TRP A 344 -5.47 29.25 5.59
C TRP A 344 -4.27 28.36 5.23
N PRO A 345 -4.44 27.36 4.36
CA PRO A 345 -3.36 26.42 4.00
C PRO A 345 -2.18 27.09 3.29
N GLY A 346 -2.39 28.26 2.69
CA GLY A 346 -1.32 29.08 2.10
C GLY A 346 -0.74 30.15 3.04
N GLY A 347 -1.21 30.21 4.30
CA GLY A 347 -0.85 31.27 5.25
C GLY A 347 -1.78 32.49 5.20
N LYS A 348 -2.21 32.97 6.36
CA LYS A 348 -3.13 34.11 6.46
C LYS A 348 -2.35 35.43 6.38
N PRO A 349 -2.62 36.29 5.38
CA PRO A 349 -1.88 37.55 5.26
C PRO A 349 -2.03 38.42 6.49
N ASN A 350 -0.93 39.06 6.89
CA ASN A 350 -0.85 39.97 8.05
C ASN A 350 -1.26 39.35 9.43
N ALA A 351 -1.14 38.04 9.55
CA ALA A 351 -1.44 37.34 10.80
C ALA A 351 -0.17 37.09 11.64
N ASP A 352 -0.37 36.88 12.94
CA ASP A 352 0.64 36.30 13.81
C ASP A 352 0.84 34.81 13.46
N ASP A 353 2.06 34.42 13.14
CA ASP A 353 2.43 33.09 12.71
C ASP A 353 2.86 32.15 13.84
N SER A 354 2.96 32.67 15.09
CA SER A 354 3.52 31.94 16.24
C SER A 354 2.82 30.59 16.54
N THR A 355 1.55 30.45 16.13
CA THR A 355 0.73 29.26 16.39
C THR A 355 0.09 28.70 15.11
N ARG A 356 0.66 29.02 13.94
CA ARG A 356 0.10 28.61 12.65
C ARG A 356 1.00 27.62 11.93
N PRO A 357 0.43 26.63 11.24
CA PRO A 357 1.23 25.64 10.51
C PRO A 357 1.96 26.24 9.29
N VAL A 358 1.43 27.33 8.72
CA VAL A 358 1.97 27.99 7.53
C VAL A 358 2.20 29.47 7.77
N PRO A 359 3.40 30.00 7.49
CA PRO A 359 3.71 31.42 7.61
C PRO A 359 2.85 32.31 6.69
N SER A 360 2.53 33.52 7.17
CA SER A 360 1.75 34.52 6.43
C SER A 360 2.48 35.08 5.20
N SER A 361 3.82 35.07 5.22
CA SER A 361 4.69 35.62 4.17
C SER A 361 5.47 34.49 3.48
N PRO A 362 5.76 34.61 2.18
CA PRO A 362 5.25 35.61 1.25
C PRO A 362 3.77 35.40 0.92
N PHE A 363 3.09 36.42 0.42
CA PHE A 363 1.71 36.33 -0.05
C PHE A 363 1.57 37.14 -1.37
N PRO A 364 0.93 36.60 -2.44
CA PRO A 364 0.46 35.21 -2.56
C PRO A 364 1.63 34.20 -2.60
N LYS A 365 1.35 32.97 -2.20
CA LYS A 365 2.32 31.87 -2.37
C LYS A 365 2.19 31.25 -3.75
N LYS A 366 3.31 30.79 -4.27
CA LYS A 366 3.35 29.84 -5.38
C LYS A 366 3.27 28.43 -4.83
N VAL A 367 2.35 27.63 -5.34
CA VAL A 367 2.07 26.28 -4.83
C VAL A 367 2.15 25.29 -5.99
N VAL A 368 2.82 24.17 -5.80
CA VAL A 368 2.79 23.03 -6.73
C VAL A 368 2.17 21.83 -6.05
N ILE A 369 1.10 21.29 -6.62
CA ILE A 369 0.46 20.05 -6.22
C ILE A 369 0.90 18.97 -7.21
N PHE A 370 1.70 18.02 -6.76
CA PHE A 370 2.03 16.84 -7.55
C PHE A 370 0.94 15.80 -7.40
N SER A 371 0.40 15.32 -8.52
CA SER A 371 -0.67 14.33 -8.62
C SER A 371 -0.13 13.13 -9.39
N PRO A 372 0.15 11.98 -8.73
CA PRO A 372 0.67 10.79 -9.41
C PRO A 372 -0.17 10.37 -10.62
N HIS A 373 -1.49 10.36 -10.47
CA HIS A 373 -2.44 10.18 -11.58
C HIS A 373 -3.34 11.42 -11.74
N PRO A 374 -3.97 11.62 -12.91
CA PRO A 374 -4.85 12.76 -13.15
C PRO A 374 -6.20 12.65 -12.41
N ASP A 375 -6.22 12.70 -11.07
CA ASP A 375 -7.37 12.74 -10.15
C ASP A 375 -6.94 12.75 -8.69
N ASP A 376 -5.70 12.36 -8.35
CA ASP A 376 -5.23 12.28 -6.98
C ASP A 376 -5.27 13.64 -6.25
N ASP A 377 -5.04 14.74 -6.96
CA ASP A 377 -5.15 16.11 -6.47
C ASP A 377 -6.54 16.44 -5.91
N VAL A 378 -7.60 16.11 -6.65
CA VAL A 378 -8.98 16.38 -6.22
C VAL A 378 -9.51 15.37 -5.22
N ILE A 379 -9.15 14.08 -5.36
CA ILE A 379 -9.54 13.02 -4.43
C ILE A 379 -8.93 13.25 -3.06
N SER A 380 -7.63 13.56 -3.03
CA SER A 380 -6.86 13.61 -1.79
C SER A 380 -7.01 14.93 -1.05
N MET A 381 -6.90 16.06 -1.77
CA MET A 381 -6.84 17.39 -1.17
C MET A 381 -7.68 18.45 -1.89
N GLY A 382 -8.75 18.03 -2.56
CA GLY A 382 -9.57 18.92 -3.40
C GLY A 382 -10.17 20.10 -2.65
N GLY A 383 -10.52 19.96 -1.36
CA GLY A 383 -11.02 21.06 -0.53
C GLY A 383 -9.92 22.08 -0.21
N THR A 384 -8.75 21.64 0.16
CA THR A 384 -7.56 22.48 0.37
C THR A 384 -7.14 23.15 -0.92
N PHE A 385 -7.19 22.44 -2.04
CA PHE A 385 -6.89 22.98 -3.36
C PHE A 385 -7.84 24.14 -3.73
N ILE A 386 -9.17 23.95 -3.60
CA ILE A 386 -10.18 25.00 -3.79
C ILE A 386 -9.83 26.23 -2.96
N ARG A 387 -9.50 26.02 -1.67
CA ARG A 387 -9.22 27.09 -0.72
C ARG A 387 -7.96 27.88 -1.10
N LEU A 388 -6.90 27.20 -1.52
CA LEU A 388 -5.69 27.85 -2.02
C LEU A 388 -5.99 28.76 -3.21
N VAL A 389 -6.80 28.32 -4.15
CA VAL A 389 -7.22 29.10 -5.32
C VAL A 389 -8.10 30.28 -4.91
N GLU A 390 -9.14 30.07 -4.10
CA GLU A 390 -10.07 31.11 -3.65
C GLU A 390 -9.38 32.18 -2.78
N GLN A 391 -8.29 31.83 -2.09
CA GLN A 391 -7.46 32.75 -1.32
C GLN A 391 -6.45 33.52 -2.18
N GLY A 392 -6.41 33.28 -3.48
CA GLY A 392 -5.62 34.06 -4.44
C GLY A 392 -4.15 33.64 -4.53
N HIS A 393 -3.80 32.42 -4.13
CA HIS A 393 -2.47 31.86 -4.35
C HIS A 393 -2.27 31.45 -5.80
N ASP A 394 -1.02 31.45 -6.28
CA ASP A 394 -0.61 30.97 -7.59
C ASP A 394 -0.43 29.45 -7.55
N VAL A 395 -1.47 28.71 -7.92
CA VAL A 395 -1.51 27.25 -7.75
C VAL A 395 -1.29 26.55 -9.09
N HIS A 396 -0.32 25.67 -9.13
CA HIS A 396 0.02 24.79 -10.25
C HIS A 396 -0.25 23.33 -9.87
N VAL A 397 -0.77 22.55 -10.81
CA VAL A 397 -0.92 21.09 -10.66
C VAL A 397 -0.02 20.38 -11.65
N ALA A 398 0.79 19.46 -11.14
CA ALA A 398 1.70 18.63 -11.93
C ALA A 398 1.22 17.17 -11.94
N TYR A 399 0.62 16.75 -13.03
CA TYR A 399 0.21 15.37 -13.24
C TYR A 399 1.42 14.56 -13.70
N GLU A 400 1.89 13.68 -12.84
CA GLU A 400 3.18 12.99 -13.02
C GLU A 400 3.10 11.90 -14.07
N THR A 401 1.97 11.15 -14.13
CA THR A 401 1.75 10.10 -15.12
C THR A 401 0.51 10.37 -15.96
N SER A 402 0.40 9.67 -17.09
CA SER A 402 -0.77 9.79 -17.97
C SER A 402 -2.04 9.10 -17.44
N GLY A 403 -1.90 8.13 -16.51
CA GLY A 403 -3.01 7.30 -16.02
C GLY A 403 -3.71 6.47 -17.12
N ASN A 404 -3.10 6.33 -18.29
CA ASN A 404 -3.72 5.78 -19.50
C ASN A 404 -4.18 4.32 -19.38
N VAL A 405 -3.47 3.48 -18.62
CA VAL A 405 -3.83 2.06 -18.46
C VAL A 405 -5.13 1.85 -17.67
N ALA A 406 -5.61 2.85 -16.97
CA ALA A 406 -6.83 2.78 -16.16
C ALA A 406 -8.11 3.21 -16.93
N VAL A 407 -8.00 3.50 -18.23
CA VAL A 407 -9.16 3.87 -19.06
C VAL A 407 -9.66 2.65 -19.84
N HIS A 408 -10.96 2.37 -19.74
CA HIS A 408 -11.58 1.28 -20.49
C HIS A 408 -11.72 1.60 -21.98
N ASP A 409 -11.65 0.56 -22.81
CA ASP A 409 -11.74 0.69 -24.27
C ASP A 409 -13.08 1.30 -24.73
N ASP A 410 -14.17 0.96 -24.02
CA ASP A 410 -15.50 1.48 -24.32
C ASP A 410 -15.59 3.02 -24.13
N VAL A 411 -14.90 3.55 -23.12
CA VAL A 411 -14.79 5.00 -22.90
C VAL A 411 -14.11 5.68 -24.10
N VAL A 412 -13.09 5.04 -24.68
CA VAL A 412 -12.43 5.56 -25.90
C VAL A 412 -13.40 5.56 -27.08
N LEU A 413 -14.14 4.46 -27.27
CA LEU A 413 -15.14 4.36 -28.34
C LEU A 413 -16.25 5.40 -28.19
N GLN A 414 -16.74 5.63 -26.98
CA GLN A 414 -17.72 6.67 -26.67
C GLN A 414 -17.23 8.07 -27.07
N HIS A 415 -15.98 8.40 -26.79
CA HIS A 415 -15.39 9.68 -27.19
C HIS A 415 -15.20 9.79 -28.70
N MET A 416 -14.85 8.71 -29.40
CA MET A 416 -14.72 8.69 -30.84
C MET A 416 -16.09 8.84 -31.53
N ASP A 417 -17.13 8.21 -30.99
CA ASP A 417 -18.51 8.40 -31.48
C ASP A 417 -18.96 9.85 -31.31
N ALA A 418 -18.74 10.46 -30.14
CA ALA A 418 -19.07 11.87 -29.94
C ALA A 418 -18.31 12.80 -30.90
N ALA A 419 -17.02 12.53 -31.15
CA ALA A 419 -16.22 13.31 -32.10
C ALA A 419 -16.78 13.20 -33.53
N ARG A 420 -17.21 12.01 -33.94
CA ARG A 420 -17.86 11.78 -35.24
C ARG A 420 -19.18 12.57 -35.36
N GLU A 421 -20.06 12.45 -34.36
CA GLU A 421 -21.35 13.19 -34.36
C GLU A 421 -21.18 14.72 -34.37
N LEU A 422 -20.12 15.22 -33.75
CA LEU A 422 -19.78 16.63 -33.71
C LEU A 422 -19.01 17.13 -34.97
N GLY A 423 -18.69 16.25 -35.91
CA GLY A 423 -17.99 16.58 -37.15
C GLY A 423 -16.48 16.84 -36.98
N PHE A 424 -15.86 16.42 -35.91
CA PHE A 424 -14.41 16.53 -35.67
C PHE A 424 -13.57 15.43 -36.31
N GLY A 425 -14.15 14.62 -37.18
CA GLY A 425 -13.54 13.54 -37.91
C GLY A 425 -14.13 12.18 -37.54
N ASP A 426 -13.91 11.20 -38.41
CA ASP A 426 -14.40 9.84 -38.24
C ASP A 426 -13.21 8.88 -38.17
N ARG A 427 -12.78 8.54 -36.96
CA ARG A 427 -11.75 7.54 -36.68
C ARG A 427 -12.29 6.37 -35.87
N PHE A 428 -13.62 6.25 -35.76
CA PHE A 428 -14.25 5.25 -34.91
C PHE A 428 -13.86 3.82 -35.33
N ASP A 429 -13.96 3.51 -36.61
CA ASP A 429 -13.64 2.17 -37.11
C ASP A 429 -12.13 1.85 -36.99
N GLU A 430 -11.26 2.83 -37.26
CA GLU A 430 -9.81 2.70 -37.04
C GLU A 430 -9.49 2.38 -35.58
N VAL A 431 -10.08 3.09 -34.63
CA VAL A 431 -9.86 2.87 -33.19
C VAL A 431 -10.41 1.51 -32.77
N LYS A 432 -11.55 1.10 -33.31
CA LYS A 432 -12.12 -0.24 -33.06
C LYS A 432 -11.20 -1.36 -33.56
N GLU A 433 -10.56 -1.19 -34.72
CA GLU A 433 -9.56 -2.14 -35.23
C GLU A 433 -8.31 -2.19 -34.33
N ILE A 434 -7.84 -1.03 -33.86
CA ILE A 434 -6.72 -0.95 -32.90
C ILE A 434 -7.06 -1.73 -31.63
N ILE A 435 -8.26 -1.55 -31.07
CA ILE A 435 -8.73 -2.26 -29.89
C ILE A 435 -8.79 -3.76 -30.16
N ALA A 436 -9.32 -4.19 -31.31
CA ALA A 436 -9.39 -5.59 -31.71
C ALA A 436 -8.00 -6.25 -31.90
N SER A 437 -6.97 -5.45 -32.17
CA SER A 437 -5.58 -5.92 -32.33
C SER A 437 -4.86 -6.26 -31.02
N LYS A 438 -5.46 -5.94 -29.86
CA LYS A 438 -4.88 -6.21 -28.54
C LYS A 438 -4.62 -7.68 -28.33
N LYS A 439 -3.48 -8.01 -27.72
CA LYS A 439 -3.11 -9.40 -27.38
C LYS A 439 -3.00 -9.54 -25.86
N PRO A 440 -3.62 -10.56 -25.28
CA PRO A 440 -3.50 -10.83 -23.85
C PRO A 440 -2.03 -10.93 -23.40
N GLY A 441 -1.69 -10.26 -22.30
CA GLY A 441 -0.35 -10.28 -21.72
C GLY A 441 0.69 -9.41 -22.44
N GLN A 442 0.31 -8.68 -23.48
CA GLN A 442 1.18 -7.70 -24.15
C GLN A 442 0.75 -6.26 -23.83
N PRO A 443 1.67 -5.28 -23.91
CA PRO A 443 1.33 -3.87 -23.81
C PRO A 443 0.26 -3.48 -24.85
N GLU A 444 -0.63 -2.56 -24.48
CA GLU A 444 -1.61 -2.01 -25.42
C GLU A 444 -0.93 -1.22 -26.55
N PRO A 445 -1.55 -1.14 -27.74
CA PRO A 445 -1.04 -0.33 -28.83
C PRO A 445 -0.84 1.14 -28.43
N ARG A 446 0.31 1.73 -28.78
CA ARG A 446 0.65 3.10 -28.37
C ARG A 446 -0.38 4.14 -28.78
N ALA A 447 -1.00 3.97 -29.97
CA ALA A 447 -2.08 4.84 -30.44
C ALA A 447 -3.28 4.84 -29.49
N LEU A 448 -3.68 3.67 -28.98
CA LEU A 448 -4.77 3.53 -28.01
C LEU A 448 -4.40 4.17 -26.65
N LEU A 449 -3.18 3.92 -26.15
CA LEU A 449 -2.69 4.53 -24.91
C LEU A 449 -2.66 6.07 -24.99
N ASN A 450 -2.30 6.64 -26.16
CA ASN A 450 -2.32 8.08 -26.37
C ASN A 450 -3.74 8.65 -26.30
N LEU A 451 -4.73 7.96 -26.85
CA LEU A 451 -6.14 8.35 -26.75
C LEU A 451 -6.64 8.29 -25.30
N LYS A 452 -6.34 7.20 -24.61
CA LYS A 452 -6.67 7.03 -23.18
C LYS A 452 -6.05 8.15 -22.33
N GLY A 453 -4.77 8.46 -22.54
CA GLY A 453 -4.10 9.57 -21.85
C GLY A 453 -4.69 10.94 -22.21
N ALA A 454 -5.16 11.14 -23.45
CA ALA A 454 -5.83 12.39 -23.84
C ALA A 454 -7.17 12.58 -23.10
N ILE A 455 -7.93 11.50 -22.91
CA ILE A 455 -9.17 11.52 -22.11
C ILE A 455 -8.86 11.96 -20.68
N ARG A 456 -7.89 11.31 -20.02
CA ARG A 456 -7.48 11.65 -18.66
C ARG A 456 -7.06 13.12 -18.53
N ARG A 457 -6.28 13.64 -19.49
CA ARG A 457 -5.88 15.05 -19.51
C ARG A 457 -7.06 16.00 -19.66
N ALA A 458 -8.05 15.65 -20.50
CA ALA A 458 -9.25 16.47 -20.69
C ALA A 458 -10.10 16.52 -19.40
N GLU A 459 -10.23 15.41 -18.71
CA GLU A 459 -10.91 15.29 -17.42
C GLU A 459 -10.21 16.13 -16.33
N ALA A 460 -8.89 16.00 -16.17
CA ALA A 460 -8.09 16.80 -15.24
C ALA A 460 -8.23 18.30 -15.50
N LYS A 461 -8.11 18.73 -16.76
CA LYS A 461 -8.35 20.13 -17.14
C LYS A 461 -9.76 20.59 -16.79
N SER A 462 -10.78 19.74 -16.96
CA SER A 462 -12.15 20.05 -16.59
C SER A 462 -12.32 20.26 -15.08
N ALA A 463 -11.65 19.42 -14.27
CA ALA A 463 -11.66 19.54 -12.82
C ALA A 463 -11.01 20.86 -12.36
N VAL A 464 -9.83 21.18 -12.87
CA VAL A 464 -9.07 22.40 -12.54
C VAL A 464 -9.85 23.68 -12.94
N ARG A 465 -10.47 23.69 -14.14
CA ARG A 465 -11.34 24.80 -14.55
C ARG A 465 -12.53 25.01 -13.61
N SER A 466 -13.05 23.94 -13.00
CA SER A 466 -14.17 24.07 -12.06
C SER A 466 -13.77 24.81 -10.77
N PHE A 467 -12.48 24.90 -10.46
CA PHE A 467 -11.92 25.68 -9.36
C PHE A 467 -11.53 27.11 -9.76
N GLY A 468 -11.69 27.46 -11.03
CA GLY A 468 -11.37 28.81 -11.54
C GLY A 468 -9.93 29.00 -12.02
N LEU A 469 -9.13 27.94 -12.09
CA LEU A 469 -7.78 28.01 -12.63
C LEU A 469 -7.74 27.97 -14.16
N ASN A 470 -6.69 28.57 -14.73
CA ASN A 470 -6.39 28.46 -16.15
C ASN A 470 -5.69 27.14 -16.45
N ASP A 471 -6.39 26.21 -17.10
CA ASP A 471 -5.88 24.89 -17.44
C ASP A 471 -4.76 24.89 -18.50
N GLN A 472 -4.47 26.02 -19.15
CA GLN A 472 -3.37 26.13 -20.12
C GLN A 472 -2.04 26.52 -19.44
N THR A 473 -2.09 27.26 -18.33
CA THR A 473 -0.91 27.78 -17.65
C THR A 473 -0.62 27.07 -16.34
N ASN A 474 -1.65 26.54 -15.68
CA ASN A 474 -1.54 26.00 -14.33
C ASN A 474 -1.60 24.45 -14.27
N CYS A 475 -1.85 23.77 -15.42
CA CYS A 475 -1.79 22.31 -15.52
C CYS A 475 -0.54 21.86 -16.26
N HIS A 476 0.28 21.05 -15.62
CA HIS A 476 1.50 20.49 -16.17
C HIS A 476 1.35 18.97 -16.29
N PHE A 477 1.49 18.42 -17.50
CA PHE A 477 1.41 16.98 -17.76
C PHE A 477 2.82 16.46 -18.01
N LEU A 478 3.45 15.88 -16.98
CA LEU A 478 4.85 15.49 -17.00
C LEU A 478 5.09 14.23 -17.83
N ASN A 479 4.13 13.29 -17.83
CA ASN A 479 4.23 12.00 -18.53
C ASN A 479 5.58 11.31 -18.26
N LEU A 480 5.92 11.12 -16.97
CA LEU A 480 7.20 10.57 -16.55
C LEU A 480 7.51 9.24 -17.24
N PRO A 481 8.70 9.10 -17.86
CA PRO A 481 9.07 7.96 -18.70
C PRO A 481 8.93 6.60 -18.02
N PHE A 482 9.18 6.49 -16.71
CA PHE A 482 9.06 5.23 -15.98
C PHE A 482 7.65 4.63 -16.08
N TYR A 483 6.61 5.46 -16.20
CA TYR A 483 5.22 5.02 -16.28
C TYR A 483 4.82 4.63 -17.70
N GLU A 484 5.36 5.28 -18.71
CA GLU A 484 4.92 5.22 -20.11
C GLU A 484 5.36 3.95 -20.86
N THR A 485 5.48 2.82 -20.14
CA THR A 485 5.87 1.51 -20.70
C THR A 485 4.76 0.86 -21.55
N GLY A 486 3.53 1.30 -21.40
CA GLY A 486 2.34 0.74 -22.07
C GLY A 486 1.81 -0.53 -21.44
N GLY A 487 2.37 -1.01 -20.34
CA GLY A 487 1.94 -2.17 -19.60
C GLY A 487 1.64 -1.89 -18.13
N ILE A 488 1.10 -2.90 -17.44
CA ILE A 488 0.88 -2.83 -15.98
C ILE A 488 2.22 -2.73 -15.24
N LYS A 489 3.26 -3.44 -15.73
CA LYS A 489 4.61 -3.36 -15.16
C LYS A 489 5.26 -2.06 -15.60
N LYS A 490 5.57 -1.21 -14.63
CA LYS A 490 6.26 0.07 -14.84
C LYS A 490 7.77 -0.12 -14.98
N GLY A 491 8.44 0.86 -15.58
CA GLY A 491 9.88 0.93 -15.64
C GLY A 491 10.50 1.32 -14.29
N GLU A 492 11.82 1.30 -14.23
CA GLU A 492 12.55 1.88 -13.11
C GLU A 492 12.66 3.40 -13.31
N ARG A 493 12.63 4.14 -12.20
CA ARG A 493 12.87 5.59 -12.20
C ARG A 493 14.31 5.90 -12.69
N THR A 494 14.42 6.84 -13.60
CA THR A 494 15.68 7.27 -14.21
C THR A 494 15.94 8.75 -14.00
N GLN A 495 17.14 9.24 -14.36
CA GLN A 495 17.44 10.67 -14.32
C GLN A 495 16.52 11.49 -15.24
N ALA A 496 16.05 10.91 -16.36
CA ALA A 496 15.13 11.60 -17.25
C ALA A 496 13.80 11.97 -16.58
N ASP A 497 13.29 11.11 -15.66
CA ASP A 497 12.10 11.43 -14.86
C ASP A 497 12.36 12.60 -13.91
N ILE A 498 13.55 12.62 -13.30
CA ILE A 498 13.97 13.64 -12.34
C ILE A 498 14.19 14.99 -13.03
N ASP A 499 14.83 15.01 -14.22
CA ASP A 499 15.11 16.23 -14.97
C ASP A 499 13.84 16.98 -15.36
N ILE A 500 12.77 16.27 -15.74
CA ILE A 500 11.44 16.85 -16.04
C ILE A 500 10.88 17.57 -14.81
N ILE A 501 11.00 16.98 -13.63
CA ILE A 501 10.53 17.58 -12.38
C ILE A 501 11.39 18.79 -12.01
N ILE A 502 12.72 18.72 -12.16
CA ILE A 502 13.64 19.83 -11.91
C ILE A 502 13.27 21.03 -12.77
N GLU A 503 13.00 20.81 -14.06
CA GLU A 503 12.60 21.89 -14.99
C GLU A 503 11.34 22.62 -14.49
N LEU A 504 10.31 21.87 -14.10
CA LEU A 504 9.09 22.46 -13.55
C LEU A 504 9.35 23.24 -12.25
N LEU A 505 10.10 22.66 -11.30
CA LEU A 505 10.39 23.30 -10.02
C LEU A 505 11.21 24.57 -10.19
N GLN A 506 12.18 24.61 -11.11
CA GLN A 506 12.96 25.81 -11.44
C GLN A 506 12.10 26.88 -12.13
N GLN A 507 11.16 26.47 -12.97
CA GLN A 507 10.22 27.39 -13.64
C GLN A 507 9.27 28.07 -12.64
N VAL A 508 8.69 27.30 -11.72
CA VAL A 508 7.68 27.80 -10.76
C VAL A 508 8.32 28.42 -9.53
N GLN A 509 9.38 27.84 -8.99
CA GLN A 509 10.01 28.20 -7.71
C GLN A 509 8.98 28.28 -6.58
N PRO A 510 8.36 27.14 -6.20
CA PRO A 510 7.23 27.14 -5.27
C PRO A 510 7.66 27.43 -3.83
N HIS A 511 6.73 28.06 -3.08
CA HIS A 511 6.85 28.23 -1.62
C HIS A 511 6.22 27.04 -0.87
N GLN A 512 5.35 26.28 -1.57
CA GLN A 512 4.75 25.06 -1.03
C GLN A 512 4.67 23.99 -2.12
N ILE A 513 5.01 22.76 -1.73
CA ILE A 513 4.90 21.57 -2.56
C ILE A 513 4.02 20.57 -1.81
N TYR A 514 3.03 19.99 -2.48
CA TYR A 514 2.19 18.92 -1.96
C TYR A 514 2.46 17.63 -2.73
N LEU A 515 2.74 16.54 -2.00
CA LEU A 515 3.10 15.22 -2.55
C LEU A 515 2.18 14.13 -1.97
N ALA A 516 2.02 13.05 -2.72
CA ALA A 516 1.36 11.85 -2.24
C ALA A 516 2.20 11.18 -1.15
N GLY A 517 1.59 10.96 0.03
CA GLY A 517 2.22 10.29 1.17
C GLY A 517 1.76 8.84 1.39
N ASP A 518 0.93 8.30 0.50
CA ASP A 518 0.47 6.91 0.51
C ASP A 518 1.48 6.01 -0.24
N LEU A 519 2.64 5.83 0.35
CA LEU A 519 3.77 5.11 -0.25
C LEU A 519 3.56 3.59 -0.32
N ALA A 520 2.50 3.07 0.31
CA ALA A 520 2.09 1.67 0.27
C ALA A 520 1.10 1.36 -0.86
N ASP A 521 0.96 2.25 -1.84
CA ASP A 521 0.15 2.05 -3.04
C ASP A 521 0.45 0.68 -3.69
N PRO A 522 -0.58 -0.18 -3.91
CA PRO A 522 -0.40 -1.54 -4.46
C PRO A 522 0.31 -1.59 -5.82
N HIS A 523 0.33 -0.48 -6.54
CA HIS A 523 0.97 -0.34 -7.86
C HIS A 523 2.37 0.25 -7.79
N GLY A 524 2.77 0.79 -6.64
CA GLY A 524 4.04 1.45 -6.43
C GLY A 524 4.21 2.78 -7.18
N THR A 525 3.17 3.24 -7.90
CA THR A 525 3.25 4.48 -8.70
C THR A 525 3.43 5.71 -7.81
N HIS A 526 2.63 5.84 -6.75
CA HIS A 526 2.71 6.98 -5.82
C HIS A 526 4.08 7.06 -5.15
N ARG A 527 4.64 5.92 -4.72
CA ARG A 527 5.99 5.85 -4.16
C ARG A 527 7.03 6.35 -5.15
N VAL A 528 7.04 5.81 -6.39
CA VAL A 528 8.04 6.18 -7.40
C VAL A 528 7.94 7.67 -7.77
N CYS A 529 6.71 8.20 -7.90
CA CYS A 529 6.46 9.62 -8.14
C CYS A 529 7.02 10.48 -6.99
N THR A 530 6.64 10.21 -5.76
CA THR A 530 7.12 10.95 -4.59
C THR A 530 8.64 10.88 -4.46
N GLU A 531 9.26 9.70 -4.63
CA GLU A 531 10.71 9.55 -4.61
C GLU A 531 11.40 10.34 -5.74
N ALA A 532 10.78 10.45 -6.92
CA ALA A 532 11.32 11.24 -8.02
C ALA A 532 11.33 12.74 -7.68
N VAL A 533 10.25 13.25 -7.10
CA VAL A 533 10.18 14.66 -6.67
C VAL A 533 11.17 14.94 -5.54
N LEU A 534 11.29 14.05 -4.56
CA LEU A 534 12.25 14.23 -3.46
C LEU A 534 13.70 14.20 -3.94
N GLU A 535 14.02 13.35 -4.92
CA GLU A 535 15.35 13.35 -5.55
C GLU A 535 15.61 14.64 -6.33
N ALA A 536 14.60 15.16 -7.06
CA ALA A 536 14.69 16.45 -7.74
C ALA A 536 14.95 17.60 -6.75
N ILE A 537 14.21 17.63 -5.63
CA ILE A 537 14.42 18.59 -4.55
C ILE A 537 15.84 18.44 -3.97
N ASN A 538 16.30 17.22 -3.76
CA ASN A 538 17.66 16.96 -3.26
C ASN A 538 18.75 17.47 -4.20
N GLN A 539 18.56 17.34 -5.52
CA GLN A 539 19.49 17.87 -6.51
C GLN A 539 19.44 19.40 -6.63
N LEU A 540 18.33 20.02 -6.24
CA LEU A 540 18.15 21.48 -6.19
C LEU A 540 18.61 22.11 -4.86
N LYS A 541 19.16 21.34 -3.92
CA LYS A 541 19.68 21.89 -2.65
C LYS A 541 20.71 22.97 -2.93
N GLY A 542 20.52 24.14 -2.29
CA GLY A 542 21.32 25.34 -2.48
C GLY A 542 20.64 26.42 -3.32
N GLU A 543 19.54 26.15 -3.95
CA GLU A 543 18.68 27.15 -4.58
C GLU A 543 17.99 28.00 -3.50
N ALA A 544 18.10 29.32 -3.58
CA ALA A 544 17.63 30.24 -2.54
C ALA A 544 16.10 30.13 -2.30
N TRP A 545 15.32 29.86 -3.33
CA TRP A 545 13.86 29.72 -3.20
C TRP A 545 13.45 28.46 -2.42
N LEU A 546 14.34 27.44 -2.35
CA LEU A 546 14.06 26.18 -1.68
C LEU A 546 14.23 26.27 -0.15
N GLU A 547 15.01 27.26 0.35
CA GLU A 547 15.25 27.42 1.79
C GLU A 547 13.95 27.69 2.58
N ASP A 548 13.01 28.42 1.98
CA ASP A 548 11.71 28.75 2.58
C ASP A 548 10.55 27.90 2.01
N CYS A 549 10.84 26.86 1.23
CA CYS A 549 9.84 25.99 0.63
C CYS A 549 9.39 24.92 1.63
N HIS A 550 8.08 24.79 1.82
CA HIS A 550 7.50 23.74 2.67
C HIS A 550 6.97 22.59 1.83
N VAL A 551 7.35 21.37 2.20
CA VAL A 551 6.86 20.14 1.55
C VAL A 551 5.85 19.44 2.47
N TRP A 552 4.66 19.23 1.92
CA TRP A 552 3.52 18.63 2.60
C TRP A 552 3.16 17.30 1.97
N LEU A 553 2.85 16.31 2.79
CA LEU A 553 2.38 15.01 2.36
C LEU A 553 0.88 14.91 2.61
N TYR A 554 0.11 14.61 1.56
CA TYR A 554 -1.30 14.24 1.64
C TYR A 554 -1.48 12.73 1.54
N ARG A 555 -2.64 12.20 1.90
CA ARG A 555 -3.01 10.81 1.61
C ARG A 555 -4.18 10.70 0.65
N GLY A 556 -4.26 9.56 -0.08
CA GLY A 556 -5.28 9.27 -1.08
C GLY A 556 -6.62 8.82 -0.48
N ALA A 557 -7.49 8.25 -1.33
CA ALA A 557 -8.85 7.84 -0.94
C ALA A 557 -8.90 6.67 0.06
N TRP A 558 -7.80 5.93 0.23
CA TRP A 558 -7.79 4.68 0.97
C TRP A 558 -7.50 4.83 2.47
N MET A 559 -6.60 5.73 2.79
CA MET A 559 -6.01 5.86 4.12
C MET A 559 -5.88 7.32 4.51
N GLU A 560 -5.80 7.59 5.82
CA GLU A 560 -5.53 8.92 6.36
C GLU A 560 -4.36 8.88 7.35
N TRP A 561 -3.76 10.03 7.61
CA TRP A 561 -2.71 10.17 8.61
C TRP A 561 -3.26 9.96 10.02
N GLU A 562 -2.51 9.25 10.86
CA GLU A 562 -2.75 9.24 12.30
C GLU A 562 -2.71 10.67 12.85
N LEU A 563 -3.69 11.09 13.66
CA LEU A 563 -3.78 12.47 14.18
C LEU A 563 -2.53 12.87 14.96
N GLY A 564 -1.83 11.93 15.58
CA GLY A 564 -0.55 12.17 16.24
C GLY A 564 0.54 12.73 15.33
N LYS A 565 0.49 12.45 14.03
CA LYS A 565 1.48 12.86 13.01
C LYS A 565 1.12 14.16 12.29
N VAL A 566 -0.15 14.59 12.38
CA VAL A 566 -0.67 15.73 11.60
C VAL A 566 0.02 17.04 11.99
N ASP A 567 0.47 17.79 10.99
CA ASP A 567 1.08 19.11 11.14
C ASP A 567 0.17 20.23 10.62
N MET A 568 -0.75 19.94 9.69
CA MET A 568 -1.78 20.88 9.23
C MET A 568 -3.10 20.14 9.02
N ALA A 569 -4.20 20.71 9.53
CA ALA A 569 -5.56 20.23 9.37
C ALA A 569 -6.41 21.36 8.79
N VAL A 570 -7.00 21.12 7.62
CA VAL A 570 -7.82 22.10 6.88
C VAL A 570 -9.28 21.71 6.98
N PRO A 571 -10.09 22.41 7.83
CA PRO A 571 -11.52 22.13 7.92
C PRO A 571 -12.25 22.60 6.67
N LEU A 572 -13.18 21.80 6.20
CA LEU A 572 -14.00 22.10 5.01
C LEU A 572 -15.44 22.38 5.40
N SER A 573 -16.03 23.38 4.75
CA SER A 573 -17.47 23.63 4.79
C SER A 573 -18.27 22.65 3.95
N PRO A 574 -19.59 22.50 4.17
CA PRO A 574 -20.45 21.68 3.31
C PRO A 574 -20.35 22.03 1.82
N ASP A 575 -20.24 23.33 1.49
CA ASP A 575 -20.13 23.79 0.09
C ASP A 575 -18.80 23.35 -0.54
N GLU A 576 -17.70 23.39 0.21
CA GLU A 576 -16.38 22.93 -0.25
C GLU A 576 -16.37 21.41 -0.48
N VAL A 577 -17.03 20.63 0.38
CA VAL A 577 -17.20 19.19 0.19
C VAL A 577 -17.98 18.90 -1.10
N ILE A 578 -19.06 19.64 -1.37
CA ILE A 578 -19.85 19.50 -2.61
C ILE A 578 -19.01 19.89 -3.83
N LYS A 579 -18.28 21.01 -3.79
CA LYS A 579 -17.39 21.43 -4.87
C LYS A 579 -16.32 20.38 -5.17
N LYS A 580 -15.68 19.83 -4.13
CA LYS A 580 -14.72 18.73 -4.25
C LYS A 580 -15.35 17.51 -4.92
N ARG A 581 -16.53 17.06 -4.49
CA ARG A 581 -17.27 15.96 -5.10
C ARG A 581 -17.51 16.21 -6.60
N HIS A 582 -17.95 17.40 -6.96
CA HIS A 582 -18.17 17.76 -8.36
C HIS A 582 -16.88 17.76 -9.18
N ALA A 583 -15.74 18.10 -8.59
CA ALA A 583 -14.45 17.98 -9.26
C ALA A 583 -14.06 16.51 -9.50
N ILE A 584 -14.26 15.65 -8.51
CA ILE A 584 -14.05 14.20 -8.66
C ILE A 584 -14.95 13.64 -9.78
N TYR A 585 -16.20 14.09 -9.88
CA TYR A 585 -17.11 13.68 -10.95
C TYR A 585 -16.66 14.08 -12.36
N ARG A 586 -15.71 15.01 -12.52
CA ARG A 586 -15.13 15.34 -13.83
C ARG A 586 -14.25 14.25 -14.39
N HIS A 587 -13.76 13.36 -13.55
CA HIS A 587 -12.96 12.20 -13.94
C HIS A 587 -13.86 11.01 -14.29
N LEU A 588 -14.65 11.19 -15.38
CA LEU A 588 -15.70 10.25 -15.80
C LEU A 588 -15.16 8.87 -16.14
N SER A 589 -13.95 8.78 -16.70
CA SER A 589 -13.30 7.51 -17.03
C SER A 589 -12.94 6.66 -15.80
N GLN A 590 -12.98 7.25 -14.60
CA GLN A 590 -12.68 6.61 -13.32
C GLN A 590 -13.94 6.40 -12.46
N LYS A 591 -15.09 6.87 -12.95
CA LYS A 591 -16.37 6.70 -12.28
C LYS A 591 -16.91 5.29 -12.53
N ASP A 592 -17.67 4.75 -11.57
CA ASP A 592 -18.33 3.44 -11.64
C ASP A 592 -17.37 2.24 -11.87
N ILE A 593 -16.07 2.47 -11.86
CA ILE A 593 -15.07 1.45 -12.10
C ILE A 593 -14.07 1.50 -10.95
N VAL A 594 -13.99 0.38 -10.22
CA VAL A 594 -12.87 0.13 -9.31
C VAL A 594 -11.82 -0.60 -10.15
N PRO A 595 -10.78 0.08 -10.69
CA PRO A 595 -9.79 -0.54 -11.56
C PRO A 595 -8.93 -1.57 -10.81
N PHE A 596 -9.08 -1.65 -9.49
CA PHE A 596 -8.27 -2.48 -8.63
C PHE A 596 -9.10 -3.51 -7.89
N PRO A 597 -8.60 -4.75 -7.71
CA PRO A 597 -9.28 -5.77 -6.95
C PRO A 597 -9.32 -5.38 -5.47
N GLY A 598 -10.45 -4.85 -5.04
CA GLY A 598 -10.80 -4.61 -3.65
C GLY A 598 -12.23 -5.07 -3.41
N GLU A 599 -12.56 -5.40 -2.17
CA GLU A 599 -13.94 -5.78 -1.79
C GLU A 599 -14.83 -4.56 -1.54
N ASP A 600 -14.26 -3.35 -1.59
CA ASP A 600 -14.99 -2.11 -1.34
C ASP A 600 -15.72 -1.64 -2.62
N PRO A 601 -17.06 -1.72 -2.69
CA PRO A 601 -17.83 -1.36 -3.87
C PRO A 601 -18.03 0.15 -4.04
N ARG A 602 -17.56 0.97 -3.08
CA ARG A 602 -17.79 2.42 -3.10
C ARG A 602 -16.92 3.10 -4.15
N GLU A 603 -17.45 4.14 -4.78
CA GLU A 603 -16.72 5.03 -5.68
C GLU A 603 -15.68 5.88 -4.93
N PHE A 604 -14.69 6.41 -5.64
CA PHE A 604 -13.63 7.23 -5.05
C PHE A 604 -14.16 8.44 -4.26
N TRP A 605 -15.20 9.12 -4.74
CA TRP A 605 -15.78 10.27 -4.05
C TRP A 605 -16.39 9.89 -2.69
N GLN A 606 -17.04 8.72 -2.61
CA GLN A 606 -17.63 8.23 -1.35
C GLN A 606 -16.54 7.95 -0.31
N ARG A 607 -15.45 7.33 -0.74
CA ARG A 607 -14.30 7.03 0.13
C ARG A 607 -13.59 8.30 0.57
N ALA A 608 -13.37 9.26 -0.36
CA ALA A 608 -12.74 10.53 -0.05
C ALA A 608 -13.55 11.35 0.96
N GLU A 609 -14.89 11.38 0.82
CA GLU A 609 -15.76 12.07 1.76
C GLU A 609 -15.77 11.40 3.12
N GLU A 610 -15.99 10.08 3.17
CA GLU A 610 -15.99 9.35 4.44
C GLU A 610 -14.66 9.50 5.18
N ARG A 611 -13.51 9.44 4.47
CA ARG A 611 -12.20 9.65 5.06
C ARG A 611 -12.12 11.02 5.75
N THR A 612 -12.46 12.09 5.07
CA THR A 612 -12.37 13.46 5.61
C THR A 612 -13.41 13.75 6.68
N GLN A 613 -14.60 13.13 6.60
CA GLN A 613 -15.64 13.18 7.64
C GLN A 613 -15.21 12.41 8.89
N ASN A 614 -14.60 11.23 8.73
CA ASN A 614 -14.05 10.48 9.85
C ASN A 614 -12.95 11.25 10.57
N THR A 615 -12.09 11.94 9.82
CA THR A 615 -11.06 12.82 10.41
C THR A 615 -11.70 13.94 11.23
N ALA A 616 -12.74 14.58 10.70
CA ALA A 616 -13.48 15.63 11.44
C ALA A 616 -14.12 15.07 12.73
N ARG A 617 -14.74 13.89 12.66
CA ARG A 617 -15.32 13.21 13.83
C ARG A 617 -14.28 12.90 14.89
N LEU A 618 -13.07 12.45 14.50
CA LEU A 618 -11.99 12.20 15.46
C LEU A 618 -11.54 13.50 16.16
N TYR A 619 -11.46 14.62 15.46
CA TYR A 619 -11.17 15.92 16.08
C TYR A 619 -12.25 16.34 17.08
N ASP A 620 -13.53 16.12 16.77
CA ASP A 620 -14.65 16.38 17.69
C ASP A 620 -14.57 15.49 18.95
N GLU A 621 -14.32 14.19 18.79
CA GLU A 621 -14.14 13.23 19.90
C GLU A 621 -12.96 13.61 20.83
N LEU A 622 -11.92 14.26 20.30
CA LEU A 622 -10.82 14.79 21.09
C LEU A 622 -11.18 16.08 21.86
N GLY A 623 -12.36 16.66 21.62
CA GLY A 623 -12.87 17.87 22.26
C GLY A 623 -12.52 19.16 21.51
N MET A 624 -12.22 19.06 20.21
CA MET A 624 -12.08 20.21 19.30
C MET A 624 -13.45 20.66 18.78
N ALA A 625 -13.48 21.59 17.84
CA ALA A 625 -14.72 22.03 17.22
C ALA A 625 -15.25 21.02 16.22
N GLU A 626 -16.58 20.91 16.12
CA GLU A 626 -17.26 20.13 15.10
C GLU A 626 -17.05 20.75 13.70
N TYR A 627 -16.62 19.94 12.75
CA TYR A 627 -16.46 20.31 11.34
C TYR A 627 -17.14 19.27 10.43
N GLN A 628 -17.56 19.71 9.24
CA GLN A 628 -18.17 18.81 8.24
C GLN A 628 -17.15 17.77 7.73
N ALA A 629 -15.94 18.21 7.46
CA ALA A 629 -14.84 17.37 6.98
C ALA A 629 -13.50 18.08 7.27
N ILE A 630 -12.42 17.33 7.35
CA ILE A 630 -11.06 17.86 7.54
C ILE A 630 -10.11 17.10 6.60
N GLU A 631 -9.33 17.83 5.83
CA GLU A 631 -8.15 17.30 5.10
C GLU A 631 -6.90 17.54 5.94
N VAL A 632 -6.03 16.52 6.06
CA VAL A 632 -4.86 16.61 6.92
C VAL A 632 -3.56 16.34 6.17
N PHE A 633 -2.49 16.98 6.65
CA PHE A 633 -1.18 16.95 6.02
C PHE A 633 -0.09 16.76 7.06
N VAL A 634 0.96 16.03 6.65
CA VAL A 634 2.20 15.89 7.40
C VAL A 634 3.27 16.73 6.72
N LYS A 635 4.00 17.54 7.51
CA LYS A 635 5.11 18.33 7.01
C LYS A 635 6.36 17.47 6.93
N LEU A 636 7.01 17.47 5.77
CA LEU A 636 8.25 16.75 5.58
C LEU A 636 9.47 17.61 5.99
N PHE A 637 9.50 18.87 5.53
CA PHE A 637 10.46 19.90 5.94
C PHE A 637 9.98 21.30 5.58
#